data_d59c73b63ff24828a1361b46a86629e2
#
_entry.id   d59c73b63ff24828a1361b46a86629e2
#
_cell.length_a   1.000
_cell.length_b   1.000
_cell.length_c   1.000
_cell.angle_alpha   90.00
_cell.angle_beta   90.00
_cell.angle_gamma   90.00
#
_symmetry.space_group_name_H-M   'P 1'
#
loop_
_entity.id
_entity.type
_entity.pdbx_description
1 polymer ?
#
loop_
_entity_poly.entity_id
_entity_poly.type
_entity_poly.pdbx_seq_one_letter_code
_entity_poly.pdbx_strand_id
1 'polypeptide(L)'
;YKHGDTFECEWINGKITATIVKDDVVDPEFGTGVMTITPWHDHVDFGIAERHGLDKEPIIDFEGKLLPIAQEFAGMGIEEARPKIVEKLRNKGLLVDTDSGYTHSKSFNSRGGGAIEPQIREQWFIDVNKPAVEWKGKTQSLKEVLIDVVRSGDIRLVPERFNSTYFHWVENLQDWCISRQIWWGHRIPVYYRDGETMVSLQKLEDSEGWEQDPDTLDTWFSSALWTWSTLIDPELAKNYSLSLEDVLERSPDFQKFHPTNIMETGYDILFFWVARMILMTTFMLREIPFKTVYLHGLIRTREGKKMSKSEPETVIDPLDSIEKYGADALRIALVSGTGPGQDLRLYPEKLESSRRFANKIWNAGRYIMMTVPDETPITAPKTINSELAKWLLHGLNNLIQDTQARLESHRLSDVADNLKSFFWGDFCDWYLEMDKKQNRTDEDNQVLAFSFITLIKILHLYVPFVTEALWKEFQQPEMLACSEWPAALPYKYEESYQRIEIVKESIKQIRALREKANIGLERKVPATLNSTENALLYREHQQLIIRLARLSELQISEKEPEGKSDLLGAYFHGTYASIDATAVDWKKEIATLQKKFNTESGFVKKSRNKLDNPGFLTNAPEKVVTELREKVNDTEKTLDALKQQIRDLEKLAS
;
A
#
# COMPACT_ATOMS: atom_id res chain seq x y z
N TYR A 1 12.54 40.80 -35.42
CA TYR A 1 13.90 40.56 -34.92
C TYR A 1 14.36 39.13 -35.30
N LYS A 2 15.65 38.99 -35.62
CA LYS A 2 16.27 37.69 -35.95
C LYS A 2 17.11 37.24 -34.79
N HIS A 3 17.37 35.92 -34.73
CA HIS A 3 18.36 35.37 -33.81
C HIS A 3 19.73 36.00 -34.09
N GLY A 4 20.41 36.47 -33.05
CA GLY A 4 21.70 37.17 -33.15
C GLY A 4 21.60 38.70 -33.40
N ASP A 5 20.42 39.27 -33.63
CA ASP A 5 20.27 40.73 -33.69
C ASP A 5 20.66 41.35 -32.34
N THR A 6 21.36 42.49 -32.39
CA THR A 6 21.76 43.25 -31.20
C THR A 6 21.12 44.61 -31.19
N PHE A 7 20.85 45.14 -30.00
CA PHE A 7 20.35 46.50 -29.83
C PHE A 7 20.78 47.09 -28.49
N GLU A 8 20.94 48.42 -28.46
CA GLU A 8 21.21 49.13 -27.20
C GLU A 8 19.88 49.40 -26.46
N CYS A 9 19.86 49.09 -25.15
CA CYS A 9 18.75 49.46 -24.29
C CYS A 9 19.25 49.97 -22.93
N GLU A 10 18.38 50.82 -22.31
CA GLU A 10 18.64 51.26 -20.93
C GLU A 10 18.22 50.11 -19.98
N TRP A 11 19.08 49.82 -19.01
CA TRP A 11 18.86 48.80 -18.01
C TRP A 11 19.03 49.35 -16.59
N ILE A 12 19.06 48.47 -15.58
CA ILE A 12 19.10 48.86 -14.17
C ILE A 12 20.28 49.78 -13.90
N ASN A 13 21.50 49.45 -14.36
CA ASN A 13 22.74 50.17 -14.09
C ASN A 13 23.32 50.95 -15.30
N GLY A 14 22.50 51.26 -16.29
CA GLY A 14 22.90 52.00 -17.47
C GLY A 14 22.59 51.31 -18.80
N LYS A 15 23.17 51.79 -19.88
CA LYS A 15 23.00 51.20 -21.19
C LYS A 15 23.71 49.87 -21.31
N ILE A 16 23.05 48.87 -21.88
CA ILE A 16 23.59 47.60 -22.25
C ILE A 16 23.36 47.30 -23.72
N THR A 17 24.15 46.45 -24.32
CA THR A 17 23.87 45.85 -25.63
C THR A 17 23.23 44.50 -25.40
N ALA A 18 21.96 44.39 -25.72
CA ALA A 18 21.23 43.14 -25.61
C ALA A 18 21.28 42.36 -26.93
N THR A 19 21.39 41.04 -26.85
CA THR A 19 21.37 40.13 -28.00
C THR A 19 20.10 39.32 -27.98
N ILE A 20 19.43 39.17 -29.10
CA ILE A 20 18.22 38.36 -29.24
C ILE A 20 18.59 36.92 -29.49
N VAL A 21 18.22 36.07 -28.58
CA VAL A 21 18.37 34.62 -28.68
C VAL A 21 16.98 34.02 -28.85
N LYS A 22 16.78 33.22 -29.90
CA LYS A 22 15.53 32.47 -30.12
C LYS A 22 15.76 31.03 -29.67
N ASP A 23 14.92 30.57 -28.78
CA ASP A 23 14.98 29.21 -28.22
C ASP A 23 13.56 28.64 -28.08
N ASP A 24 13.40 27.36 -28.35
CA ASP A 24 12.10 26.67 -28.35
C ASP A 24 11.48 26.56 -26.94
N VAL A 25 12.25 26.80 -25.89
CA VAL A 25 11.75 26.83 -24.50
C VAL A 25 10.92 28.06 -24.21
N VAL A 26 11.10 29.14 -24.99
CA VAL A 26 10.38 30.41 -24.79
C VAL A 26 8.99 30.31 -25.39
N ASP A 27 7.95 30.39 -24.56
CA ASP A 27 6.56 30.47 -25.01
C ASP A 27 6.21 31.87 -25.52
N PRO A 28 6.00 32.05 -26.82
CA PRO A 28 5.68 33.34 -27.40
C PRO A 28 4.29 33.87 -27.01
N GLU A 29 3.42 33.03 -26.49
CA GLU A 29 2.07 33.42 -26.04
C GLU A 29 2.03 33.81 -24.55
N PHE A 30 3.11 33.54 -23.81
CA PHE A 30 3.22 33.91 -22.39
C PHE A 30 3.73 35.36 -22.23
N GLY A 31 2.95 36.21 -21.58
CA GLY A 31 3.30 37.62 -21.33
C GLY A 31 3.53 38.41 -22.64
N THR A 32 4.74 38.89 -22.83
CA THR A 32 5.16 39.61 -24.06
C THR A 32 5.83 38.68 -25.09
N GLY A 33 6.00 37.40 -24.78
CA GLY A 33 6.80 36.46 -25.58
C GLY A 33 8.30 36.77 -25.58
N VAL A 34 8.77 37.67 -24.70
CA VAL A 34 10.19 38.05 -24.54
C VAL A 34 10.53 38.01 -23.07
N MET A 35 11.66 37.36 -22.73
CA MET A 35 12.17 37.27 -21.38
C MET A 35 13.65 37.62 -21.35
N THR A 36 14.16 38.09 -20.21
CA THR A 36 15.57 38.15 -19.93
C THR A 36 15.99 36.86 -19.23
N ILE A 37 17.23 36.42 -19.43
CA ILE A 37 17.78 35.21 -18.85
C ILE A 37 18.91 35.51 -17.87
N THR A 38 19.00 34.67 -16.82
CA THR A 38 20.07 34.71 -15.83
C THR A 38 20.68 33.32 -15.67
N PRO A 39 21.55 32.93 -16.61
CA PRO A 39 22.03 31.54 -16.75
C PRO A 39 22.70 30.93 -15.51
N TRP A 40 23.25 31.78 -14.62
CA TRP A 40 23.87 31.28 -13.38
C TRP A 40 22.86 30.86 -12.31
N HIS A 41 21.65 31.43 -12.33
CA HIS A 41 20.69 31.29 -11.23
C HIS A 41 19.38 30.62 -11.62
N ASP A 42 19.27 30.09 -12.83
CA ASP A 42 18.14 29.33 -13.29
C ASP A 42 18.57 28.21 -14.22
N HIS A 43 18.04 26.98 -14.01
CA HIS A 43 18.46 25.81 -14.78
C HIS A 43 17.93 25.81 -16.23
N VAL A 44 16.79 26.46 -16.49
CA VAL A 44 16.26 26.60 -17.86
C VAL A 44 17.13 27.58 -18.64
N ASP A 45 17.44 28.73 -18.02
CA ASP A 45 18.34 29.75 -18.57
C ASP A 45 19.75 29.19 -18.77
N PHE A 46 20.23 28.35 -17.84
CA PHE A 46 21.49 27.61 -18.00
C PHE A 46 21.47 26.74 -19.25
N GLY A 47 20.38 25.99 -19.49
CA GLY A 47 20.22 25.18 -20.69
C GLY A 47 20.22 26.00 -21.98
N ILE A 48 19.59 27.19 -21.98
CA ILE A 48 19.63 28.14 -23.10
C ILE A 48 21.08 28.59 -23.34
N ALA A 49 21.78 28.97 -22.27
CA ALA A 49 23.16 29.42 -22.37
C ALA A 49 24.12 28.35 -22.93
N GLU A 50 23.95 27.09 -22.51
CA GLU A 50 24.71 25.94 -23.05
C GLU A 50 24.43 25.74 -24.55
N ARG A 51 23.17 25.76 -24.99
CA ARG A 51 22.83 25.57 -26.40
C ARG A 51 23.34 26.68 -27.32
N HIS A 52 23.44 27.90 -26.81
CA HIS A 52 23.80 29.09 -27.59
C HIS A 52 25.19 29.65 -27.28
N GLY A 53 25.97 28.98 -26.39
CA GLY A 53 27.32 29.40 -26.04
C GLY A 53 27.36 30.78 -25.35
N LEU A 54 26.40 31.09 -24.48
CA LEU A 54 26.30 32.37 -23.79
C LEU A 54 27.11 32.36 -22.48
N ASP A 55 27.55 33.53 -22.08
CA ASP A 55 28.22 33.72 -20.79
C ASP A 55 27.30 33.44 -19.62
N LYS A 56 27.88 32.93 -18.53
CA LYS A 56 27.17 32.64 -17.28
C LYS A 56 27.85 33.44 -16.18
N GLU A 57 27.26 34.53 -15.76
CA GLU A 57 27.83 35.46 -14.78
C GLU A 57 27.08 35.38 -13.44
N PRO A 58 27.78 35.15 -12.30
CA PRO A 58 27.16 35.15 -10.98
C PRO A 58 26.70 36.53 -10.56
N ILE A 59 25.54 36.66 -9.99
CA ILE A 59 24.95 37.90 -9.48
C ILE A 59 24.88 37.91 -7.96
N ILE A 60 24.77 36.75 -7.34
CA ILE A 60 24.77 36.54 -5.88
C ILE A 60 25.86 35.56 -5.47
N ASP A 61 26.38 35.73 -4.27
CA ASP A 61 27.26 34.75 -3.62
C ASP A 61 26.48 33.57 -3.01
N PHE A 62 27.23 32.62 -2.39
CA PHE A 62 26.62 31.47 -1.73
C PHE A 62 25.88 31.80 -0.44
N GLU A 63 25.98 33.04 0.09
CA GLU A 63 25.21 33.53 1.22
C GLU A 63 23.93 34.28 0.80
N GLY A 64 23.68 34.40 -0.51
CA GLY A 64 22.52 35.11 -1.08
C GLY A 64 22.72 36.65 -1.08
N LYS A 65 23.94 37.15 -1.03
CA LYS A 65 24.26 38.58 -1.14
C LYS A 65 24.68 38.95 -2.55
N LEU A 66 24.22 40.08 -3.00
CA LEU A 66 24.54 40.60 -4.32
C LEU A 66 26.04 40.89 -4.46
N LEU A 67 26.63 40.44 -5.57
CA LEU A 67 28.02 40.61 -5.91
C LEU A 67 28.29 42.04 -6.44
N PRO A 68 29.60 42.46 -6.58
CA PRO A 68 29.97 43.79 -7.05
C PRO A 68 29.39 44.22 -8.41
N ILE A 69 29.05 43.26 -9.27
CA ILE A 69 28.33 43.52 -10.54
C ILE A 69 27.00 44.26 -10.33
N ALA A 70 26.35 44.06 -9.18
CA ALA A 70 25.13 44.75 -8.81
C ALA A 70 25.33 46.23 -8.41
N GLN A 71 26.59 46.73 -8.45
CA GLN A 71 26.99 48.11 -8.14
C GLN A 71 26.48 48.57 -6.77
N GLU A 72 25.57 49.57 -6.71
CA GLU A 72 25.04 50.15 -5.48
C GLU A 72 24.23 49.18 -4.61
N PHE A 73 23.84 48.04 -5.16
CA PHE A 73 23.12 46.96 -4.43
C PHE A 73 24.08 45.90 -3.93
N ALA A 74 25.40 45.99 -4.24
CA ALA A 74 26.39 45.02 -3.80
C ALA A 74 26.42 44.83 -2.28
N GLY A 75 26.52 43.58 -1.83
CA GLY A 75 26.45 43.21 -0.41
C GLY A 75 25.09 43.15 0.24
N MET A 76 24.01 43.60 -0.45
CA MET A 76 22.64 43.49 0.02
C MET A 76 22.15 42.07 -0.16
N GLY A 77 21.28 41.59 0.78
CA GLY A 77 20.55 40.35 0.58
C GLY A 77 19.46 40.49 -0.47
N ILE A 78 19.05 39.41 -1.08
CA ILE A 78 18.06 39.36 -2.19
C ILE A 78 16.75 40.06 -1.81
N GLU A 79 16.21 39.76 -0.61
CA GLU A 79 14.93 40.34 -0.14
C GLU A 79 15.04 41.85 0.12
N GLU A 80 16.19 42.35 0.56
CA GLU A 80 16.45 43.75 0.77
C GLU A 80 16.62 44.52 -0.55
N ALA A 81 17.33 43.92 -1.50
CA ALA A 81 17.67 44.53 -2.79
C ALA A 81 16.46 44.66 -3.72
N ARG A 82 15.56 43.69 -3.73
CA ARG A 82 14.41 43.61 -4.66
C ARG A 82 13.54 44.88 -4.68
N PRO A 83 13.02 45.39 -3.54
CA PRO A 83 12.22 46.62 -3.55
C PRO A 83 13.01 47.83 -4.03
N LYS A 84 14.30 47.95 -3.72
CA LYS A 84 15.17 49.06 -4.15
C LYS A 84 15.44 49.01 -5.64
N ILE A 85 15.60 47.85 -6.23
CA ILE A 85 15.75 47.66 -7.68
C ILE A 85 14.46 48.05 -8.39
N VAL A 86 13.30 47.62 -7.88
CA VAL A 86 11.98 48.01 -8.44
C VAL A 86 11.77 49.52 -8.37
N GLU A 87 12.15 50.17 -7.28
CA GLU A 87 12.08 51.63 -7.14
C GLU A 87 13.00 52.35 -8.16
N LYS A 88 14.24 51.84 -8.35
CA LYS A 88 15.16 52.38 -9.36
C LYS A 88 14.60 52.27 -10.77
N LEU A 89 14.03 51.09 -11.13
CA LEU A 89 13.37 50.90 -12.43
C LEU A 89 12.20 51.85 -12.62
N ARG A 90 11.39 52.09 -11.59
CA ARG A 90 10.29 53.05 -11.60
C ARG A 90 10.80 54.49 -11.85
N ASN A 91 11.86 54.90 -11.14
CA ASN A 91 12.45 56.22 -11.25
C ASN A 91 13.09 56.46 -12.64
N LYS A 92 13.55 55.42 -13.30
CA LYS A 92 14.06 55.44 -14.68
C LYS A 92 12.95 55.37 -15.74
N GLY A 93 11.69 55.18 -15.36
CA GLY A 93 10.58 54.99 -16.30
C GLY A 93 10.60 53.65 -17.04
N LEU A 94 11.35 52.67 -16.52
CA LEU A 94 11.48 51.33 -17.10
C LEU A 94 10.44 50.37 -16.56
N LEU A 95 9.81 50.68 -15.43
CA LEU A 95 8.73 49.91 -14.87
C LEU A 95 7.40 50.35 -15.50
N VAL A 96 6.79 49.51 -16.32
CA VAL A 96 5.51 49.79 -17.01
C VAL A 96 4.33 49.46 -16.12
N ASP A 97 4.33 48.28 -15.48
CA ASP A 97 3.23 47.81 -14.65
C ASP A 97 3.74 46.83 -13.60
N THR A 98 2.90 46.55 -12.59
CA THR A 98 3.18 45.57 -11.52
C THR A 98 1.92 44.76 -11.23
N ASP A 99 1.92 43.49 -11.57
CA ASP A 99 0.83 42.59 -11.23
C ASP A 99 1.08 41.99 -9.82
N SER A 100 0.38 42.55 -8.81
CA SER A 100 0.42 42.09 -7.44
C SER A 100 -0.37 40.80 -7.21
N GLY A 101 -1.20 40.39 -8.17
CA GLY A 101 -1.99 39.16 -8.12
C GLY A 101 -1.28 37.95 -8.74
N TYR A 102 -0.12 38.15 -9.37
CA TYR A 102 0.62 37.10 -10.01
C TYR A 102 1.17 36.08 -8.97
N THR A 103 0.88 34.81 -9.21
CA THR A 103 1.35 33.70 -8.36
C THR A 103 2.20 32.72 -9.17
N HIS A 104 3.32 32.28 -8.61
CA HIS A 104 4.16 31.24 -9.19
C HIS A 104 4.65 30.27 -8.15
N SER A 105 5.07 29.07 -8.57
CA SER A 105 5.67 28.10 -7.69
C SER A 105 7.11 28.45 -7.38
N LYS A 106 7.49 28.47 -6.11
CA LYS A 106 8.87 28.66 -5.66
C LYS A 106 9.35 27.40 -4.94
N SER A 107 10.56 26.96 -5.26
CA SER A 107 11.16 25.80 -4.60
C SER A 107 11.71 26.17 -3.24
N PHE A 108 11.45 25.31 -2.23
CA PHE A 108 11.94 25.45 -0.87
C PHE A 108 12.73 24.22 -0.45
N ASN A 109 13.76 24.42 0.33
CA ASN A 109 14.53 23.33 0.93
C ASN A 109 13.63 22.53 1.90
N SER A 110 13.48 21.24 1.63
CA SER A 110 12.62 20.33 2.41
C SER A 110 13.05 20.14 3.88
N ARG A 111 14.29 20.48 4.22
CA ARG A 111 14.82 20.32 5.60
C ARG A 111 14.89 21.63 6.37
N GLY A 112 15.28 22.72 5.71
CA GLY A 112 15.48 24.02 6.34
C GLY A 112 14.39 25.03 6.07
N GLY A 113 13.48 24.79 5.12
CA GLY A 113 12.39 25.69 4.76
C GLY A 113 12.82 26.99 4.04
N GLY A 114 14.12 27.15 3.75
CA GLY A 114 14.64 28.29 3.01
C GLY A 114 14.34 28.19 1.52
N ALA A 115 14.15 29.35 0.86
CA ALA A 115 14.00 29.42 -0.59
C ALA A 115 15.28 28.94 -1.28
N ILE A 116 15.14 28.16 -2.36
CA ILE A 116 16.26 27.69 -3.16
C ILE A 116 16.58 28.75 -4.21
N GLU A 117 17.84 29.20 -4.20
CA GLU A 117 18.42 30.04 -5.25
C GLU A 117 19.48 29.19 -5.97
N PRO A 118 19.25 28.77 -7.23
CA PRO A 118 20.20 27.95 -7.99
C PRO A 118 21.55 28.65 -8.16
N GLN A 119 22.63 27.90 -8.08
CA GLN A 119 24.02 28.37 -8.24
C GLN A 119 24.80 27.37 -9.05
N ILE A 120 25.66 27.83 -9.93
CA ILE A 120 26.64 26.98 -10.61
C ILE A 120 27.77 26.69 -9.65
N ARG A 121 28.11 25.41 -9.46
CA ARG A 121 29.21 24.93 -8.65
C ARG A 121 29.82 23.70 -9.28
N GLU A 122 31.14 23.53 -9.13
CA GLU A 122 31.81 22.28 -9.48
C GLU A 122 31.28 21.15 -8.62
N GLN A 123 30.93 20.06 -9.27
CA GLN A 123 30.32 18.89 -8.64
C GLN A 123 30.85 17.62 -9.32
N TRP A 124 30.79 16.51 -8.60
CA TRP A 124 31.04 15.19 -9.17
C TRP A 124 29.81 14.63 -9.80
N PHE A 125 29.92 14.20 -11.07
CA PHE A 125 28.81 13.61 -11.83
C PHE A 125 29.18 12.23 -12.35
N ILE A 126 28.18 11.36 -12.45
CA ILE A 126 28.23 10.16 -13.28
C ILE A 126 27.60 10.51 -14.61
N ASP A 127 28.39 10.47 -15.68
CA ASP A 127 27.92 10.64 -17.05
C ASP A 127 27.16 9.36 -17.48
N VAL A 128 25.85 9.48 -17.59
CA VAL A 128 24.97 8.35 -17.92
C VAL A 128 24.82 8.12 -19.42
N ASN A 129 25.28 9.05 -20.25
CA ASN A 129 25.15 9.03 -21.69
C ASN A 129 26.41 8.51 -22.40
N LYS A 130 27.56 8.55 -21.72
CA LYS A 130 28.85 8.09 -22.28
C LYS A 130 28.84 6.56 -22.47
N PRO A 131 29.15 6.04 -23.65
CA PRO A 131 29.39 4.61 -23.88
C PRO A 131 30.62 4.13 -23.09
N ALA A 132 30.38 3.44 -21.98
CA ALA A 132 31.41 3.02 -21.03
C ALA A 132 31.21 1.61 -20.45
N VAL A 133 30.13 0.95 -20.79
CA VAL A 133 29.76 -0.35 -20.22
C VAL A 133 29.76 -1.42 -21.31
N GLU A 134 30.55 -2.46 -21.12
CA GLU A 134 30.46 -3.67 -21.94
C GLU A 134 29.25 -4.49 -21.46
N TRP A 135 28.17 -4.46 -22.23
CA TRP A 135 26.92 -5.14 -21.90
C TRP A 135 26.47 -6.05 -23.04
N LYS A 136 26.33 -7.36 -22.77
CA LYS A 136 25.90 -8.36 -23.76
C LYS A 136 26.69 -8.29 -25.08
N GLY A 137 28.02 -8.04 -24.97
CA GLY A 137 28.93 -7.96 -26.12
C GLY A 137 28.85 -6.66 -26.94
N LYS A 138 28.31 -5.60 -26.38
CA LYS A 138 28.26 -4.26 -26.96
C LYS A 138 28.69 -3.23 -25.95
N THR A 139 29.44 -2.19 -26.38
CA THR A 139 29.72 -1.03 -25.57
C THR A 139 28.48 -0.11 -25.57
N GLN A 140 27.90 0.12 -24.43
CA GLN A 140 26.68 0.91 -24.24
C GLN A 140 26.87 1.98 -23.16
N SER A 141 26.01 2.97 -23.17
CA SER A 141 25.89 3.93 -22.06
C SER A 141 25.14 3.31 -20.89
N LEU A 142 25.33 3.86 -19.68
CA LEU A 142 24.57 3.44 -18.50
C LEU A 142 23.07 3.56 -18.71
N LYS A 143 22.62 4.62 -19.39
CA LYS A 143 21.22 4.85 -19.75
C LYS A 143 20.68 3.76 -20.68
N GLU A 144 21.42 3.36 -21.70
CA GLU A 144 21.02 2.28 -22.60
C GLU A 144 20.92 0.94 -21.89
N VAL A 145 21.85 0.64 -20.96
CA VAL A 145 21.78 -0.58 -20.13
C VAL A 145 20.57 -0.59 -19.22
N LEU A 146 20.27 0.54 -18.54
CA LEU A 146 19.07 0.68 -17.72
C LEU A 146 17.78 0.37 -18.51
N ILE A 147 17.71 0.83 -19.76
CA ILE A 147 16.57 0.55 -20.65
C ILE A 147 16.56 -0.92 -21.04
N ASP A 148 17.71 -1.49 -21.43
CA ASP A 148 17.82 -2.86 -21.94
C ASP A 148 17.35 -3.89 -20.89
N VAL A 149 17.82 -3.82 -19.66
CA VAL A 149 17.56 -4.85 -18.63
C VAL A 149 16.08 -4.99 -18.27
N VAL A 150 15.29 -3.92 -18.39
CA VAL A 150 13.84 -3.98 -18.15
C VAL A 150 13.09 -4.33 -19.42
N ARG A 151 13.53 -3.82 -20.59
CA ARG A 151 12.90 -4.08 -21.89
C ARG A 151 13.08 -5.54 -22.34
N SER A 152 14.25 -6.12 -22.06
CA SER A 152 14.55 -7.54 -22.36
C SER A 152 13.84 -8.50 -21.40
N GLY A 153 13.39 -8.02 -20.23
CA GLY A 153 12.79 -8.85 -19.19
C GLY A 153 13.80 -9.50 -18.25
N ASP A 154 15.09 -9.15 -18.33
CA ASP A 154 16.10 -9.60 -17.36
C ASP A 154 15.72 -9.14 -15.93
N ILE A 155 15.15 -7.93 -15.83
CA ILE A 155 14.55 -7.40 -14.61
C ILE A 155 13.07 -7.14 -14.84
N ARG A 156 12.20 -7.78 -14.05
CA ARG A 156 10.76 -7.60 -14.10
C ARG A 156 10.27 -6.67 -13.00
N LEU A 157 9.55 -5.60 -13.34
CA LEU A 157 8.87 -4.75 -12.38
C LEU A 157 7.46 -5.29 -12.09
N VAL A 158 7.09 -5.38 -10.82
CA VAL A 158 5.78 -5.82 -10.36
C VAL A 158 5.15 -4.71 -9.51
N PRO A 159 3.99 -4.16 -9.92
CA PRO A 159 3.21 -4.47 -11.12
C PRO A 159 3.78 -3.81 -12.40
N GLU A 160 3.54 -4.44 -13.53
CA GLU A 160 4.06 -4.03 -14.86
C GLU A 160 3.68 -2.61 -15.28
N ARG A 161 2.63 -2.02 -14.71
CA ARG A 161 2.24 -0.63 -15.02
C ARG A 161 3.34 0.39 -14.72
N PHE A 162 4.31 0.06 -13.84
CA PHE A 162 5.45 0.93 -13.58
C PHE A 162 6.51 0.93 -14.68
N ASN A 163 6.43 0.02 -15.66
CA ASN A 163 7.35 0.01 -16.80
C ASN A 163 7.27 1.33 -17.58
N SER A 164 6.07 1.84 -17.85
CA SER A 164 5.90 3.12 -18.57
C SER A 164 6.53 4.30 -17.81
N THR A 165 6.32 4.36 -16.50
CA THR A 165 6.91 5.37 -15.63
C THR A 165 8.43 5.24 -15.57
N TYR A 166 8.94 4.00 -15.48
CA TYR A 166 10.38 3.72 -15.49
C TYR A 166 11.04 4.18 -16.79
N PHE A 167 10.50 3.78 -17.96
CA PHE A 167 11.06 4.16 -19.25
C PHE A 167 11.01 5.67 -19.48
N HIS A 168 9.88 6.30 -19.17
CA HIS A 168 9.77 7.76 -19.30
C HIS A 168 10.87 8.48 -18.50
N TRP A 169 11.11 8.04 -17.27
CA TRP A 169 12.14 8.65 -16.43
C TRP A 169 13.56 8.35 -16.92
N VAL A 170 13.87 7.09 -17.30
CA VAL A 170 15.19 6.69 -17.75
C VAL A 170 15.53 7.33 -19.10
N GLU A 171 14.58 7.41 -20.02
CA GLU A 171 14.78 8.06 -21.33
C GLU A 171 15.13 9.56 -21.20
N ASN A 172 14.66 10.22 -20.12
CA ASN A 172 14.97 11.60 -19.80
C ASN A 172 16.04 11.76 -18.71
N LEU A 173 16.74 10.69 -18.36
CA LEU A 173 17.75 10.71 -17.31
C LEU A 173 18.90 11.65 -17.68
N GLN A 174 19.20 12.58 -16.76
CA GLN A 174 20.38 13.46 -16.81
C GLN A 174 21.53 12.87 -16.01
N ASP A 175 22.73 13.40 -16.21
CA ASP A 175 23.91 13.03 -15.43
C ASP A 175 23.65 13.14 -13.93
N TRP A 176 24.11 12.16 -13.20
CA TRP A 176 23.80 12.08 -11.77
C TRP A 176 24.90 12.78 -10.96
N CYS A 177 24.54 13.92 -10.35
CA CYS A 177 25.40 14.58 -9.37
C CYS A 177 25.50 13.72 -8.10
N ILE A 178 26.69 13.28 -7.76
CA ILE A 178 26.99 12.40 -6.62
C ILE A 178 27.65 13.09 -5.44
N SER A 179 28.07 14.35 -5.56
CA SER A 179 28.63 15.14 -4.47
C SER A 179 27.55 15.90 -3.69
N ARG A 180 27.77 16.03 -2.37
CA ARG A 180 26.89 16.75 -1.44
C ARG A 180 27.71 17.59 -0.47
N GLN A 181 27.27 18.82 -0.22
CA GLN A 181 27.87 19.75 0.73
C GLN A 181 27.18 19.59 2.09
N ILE A 182 27.29 18.41 2.67
CA ILE A 182 26.73 18.05 3.98
C ILE A 182 27.84 17.50 4.88
N TRP A 183 27.73 17.70 6.19
CA TRP A 183 28.72 17.24 7.16
C TRP A 183 28.69 15.74 7.42
N TRP A 184 27.59 15.09 7.15
CA TRP A 184 27.37 13.69 7.47
C TRP A 184 27.27 12.85 6.20
N GLY A 185 28.20 11.94 6.00
CA GLY A 185 28.24 11.07 4.85
C GLY A 185 29.64 10.50 4.59
N HIS A 186 29.77 9.73 3.52
CA HIS A 186 31.05 9.21 3.07
C HIS A 186 31.79 10.30 2.30
N ARG A 187 32.91 10.75 2.83
CA ARG A 187 33.72 11.79 2.17
C ARG A 187 34.26 11.26 0.84
N ILE A 188 34.26 12.11 -0.19
CA ILE A 188 34.74 11.74 -1.52
C ILE A 188 36.23 11.39 -1.43
N PRO A 189 36.65 10.20 -1.92
CA PRO A 189 38.02 9.71 -1.77
C PRO A 189 38.97 10.28 -2.83
N VAL A 190 38.91 11.59 -3.06
CA VAL A 190 39.72 12.31 -4.04
C VAL A 190 40.55 13.35 -3.30
N TYR A 191 41.78 13.51 -3.72
CA TYR A 191 42.74 14.40 -3.13
C TYR A 191 43.35 15.29 -4.22
N TYR A 192 43.62 16.54 -3.88
CA TYR A 192 44.19 17.56 -4.76
C TYR A 192 45.49 18.08 -4.22
N ARG A 193 46.48 18.35 -5.11
CA ARG A 193 47.75 18.99 -4.81
C ARG A 193 48.29 19.65 -6.06
N ASP A 194 48.52 20.94 -6.04
CA ASP A 194 49.18 21.71 -7.13
C ASP A 194 48.56 21.45 -8.53
N GLY A 195 47.24 21.24 -8.62
CA GLY A 195 46.54 20.92 -9.87
C GLY A 195 46.54 19.42 -10.24
N GLU A 196 47.15 18.58 -9.46
CA GLU A 196 47.06 17.13 -9.56
C GLU A 196 45.85 16.60 -8.80
N THR A 197 45.27 15.54 -9.30
CA THR A 197 44.12 14.86 -8.69
C THR A 197 44.46 13.39 -8.47
N MET A 198 44.24 12.88 -7.25
CA MET A 198 44.49 11.49 -6.91
C MET A 198 43.26 10.86 -6.24
N VAL A 199 42.91 9.67 -6.66
CA VAL A 199 41.91 8.84 -5.95
C VAL A 199 42.64 7.90 -5.00
N SER A 200 42.32 7.94 -3.70
CA SER A 200 42.96 7.08 -2.70
C SER A 200 41.92 6.52 -1.74
N LEU A 201 42.00 5.20 -1.50
CA LEU A 201 41.20 4.50 -0.46
C LEU A 201 41.77 4.77 0.94
N GLN A 202 43.02 5.10 1.05
CA GLN A 202 43.70 5.43 2.31
C GLN A 202 43.78 6.92 2.47
N LYS A 203 43.59 7.39 3.71
CA LYS A 203 43.81 8.79 4.02
C LYS A 203 45.30 9.13 3.76
N LEU A 204 45.54 10.10 2.87
CA LEU A 204 46.88 10.62 2.65
C LEU A 204 47.26 11.55 3.81
N GLU A 205 48.51 11.52 4.23
CA GLU A 205 48.98 12.37 5.31
C GLU A 205 49.08 13.85 4.88
N ASP A 206 48.60 14.74 5.75
CA ASP A 206 48.63 16.19 5.50
C ASP A 206 50.04 16.74 5.26
N SER A 207 51.06 16.02 5.75
CA SER A 207 52.49 16.33 5.54
C SER A 207 52.96 16.28 4.08
N GLU A 208 52.19 15.63 3.20
CA GLU A 208 52.48 15.53 1.76
C GLU A 208 51.84 16.64 0.93
N GLY A 209 51.09 17.57 1.56
CA GLY A 209 50.43 18.68 0.88
C GLY A 209 49.20 18.27 0.07
N TRP A 210 48.64 17.08 0.29
CA TRP A 210 47.38 16.63 -0.32
C TRP A 210 46.19 17.09 0.49
N GLU A 211 45.22 17.70 -0.16
CA GLU A 211 43.94 18.11 0.43
C GLU A 211 42.81 17.24 -0.11
N GLN A 212 42.08 16.59 0.80
CA GLN A 212 40.95 15.76 0.42
C GLN A 212 39.73 16.62 0.05
N ASP A 213 38.98 16.20 -0.98
CA ASP A 213 37.71 16.80 -1.37
C ASP A 213 36.82 17.01 -0.15
N PRO A 214 36.30 18.24 0.08
CA PRO A 214 35.47 18.54 1.26
C PRO A 214 34.07 17.92 1.21
N ASP A 215 33.61 17.56 0.02
CA ASP A 215 32.23 17.07 -0.19
C ASP A 215 32.10 15.59 0.20
N THR A 216 30.87 15.19 0.43
CA THR A 216 30.49 13.81 0.69
C THR A 216 29.74 13.20 -0.48
N LEU A 217 29.74 11.88 -0.57
CA LEU A 217 28.95 11.16 -1.57
C LEU A 217 27.46 11.24 -1.23
N ASP A 218 26.62 11.29 -2.27
CA ASP A 218 25.17 11.13 -2.16
C ASP A 218 24.83 9.83 -1.43
N THR A 219 23.90 9.88 -0.50
CA THR A 219 23.41 8.70 0.22
C THR A 219 23.00 7.56 -0.73
N TRP A 220 22.41 7.92 -1.87
CA TRP A 220 22.01 6.93 -2.88
C TRP A 220 23.21 6.30 -3.62
N PHE A 221 24.39 6.90 -3.60
CA PHE A 221 25.60 6.31 -4.17
C PHE A 221 26.02 5.07 -3.38
N SER A 222 26.18 5.19 -2.07
CA SER A 222 26.53 4.05 -1.23
C SER A 222 25.41 3.01 -1.14
N SER A 223 24.14 3.43 -1.04
CA SER A 223 22.99 2.51 -0.99
C SER A 223 22.75 1.77 -2.32
N ALA A 224 23.22 2.29 -3.43
CA ALA A 224 23.19 1.60 -4.73
C ALA A 224 24.08 0.36 -4.80
N LEU A 225 25.04 0.23 -3.90
CA LEU A 225 25.95 -0.91 -3.81
C LEU A 225 25.37 -2.07 -2.98
N TRP A 226 24.25 -1.84 -2.29
CA TRP A 226 23.73 -2.72 -1.24
C TRP A 226 23.52 -4.17 -1.70
N THR A 227 23.04 -4.40 -2.93
CA THR A 227 22.69 -5.73 -3.45
C THR A 227 23.86 -6.71 -3.57
N TRP A 228 25.07 -6.21 -3.55
CA TRP A 228 26.28 -7.05 -3.63
C TRP A 228 27.31 -6.72 -2.55
N SER A 229 27.45 -5.46 -2.12
CA SER A 229 28.44 -5.08 -1.10
C SER A 229 28.20 -5.74 0.26
N THR A 230 26.94 -6.00 0.62
CA THR A 230 26.56 -6.70 1.86
C THR A 230 26.82 -8.20 1.84
N LEU A 231 27.11 -8.75 0.66
CA LEU A 231 27.39 -10.17 0.44
C LEU A 231 28.89 -10.48 0.40
N ILE A 232 29.72 -9.43 0.48
CA ILE A 232 31.19 -9.58 0.54
C ILE A 232 31.60 -10.14 1.90
N ASP A 233 32.51 -11.11 1.88
CA ASP A 233 33.15 -11.61 3.09
C ASP A 233 33.90 -10.48 3.81
N PRO A 234 33.59 -10.17 5.08
CA PRO A 234 34.19 -9.04 5.80
C PRO A 234 35.71 -9.13 5.97
N GLU A 235 36.29 -10.33 6.00
CA GLU A 235 37.75 -10.49 6.10
C GLU A 235 38.41 -10.26 4.76
N LEU A 236 37.82 -10.68 3.65
CA LEU A 236 38.32 -10.37 2.31
C LEU A 236 38.23 -8.88 2.00
N ALA A 237 37.18 -8.20 2.46
CA ALA A 237 36.99 -6.76 2.28
C ALA A 237 38.10 -5.90 2.91
N LYS A 238 38.81 -6.41 3.91
CA LYS A 238 39.96 -5.70 4.55
C LYS A 238 41.23 -5.81 3.76
N ASN A 239 41.31 -6.69 2.79
CA ASN A 239 42.52 -6.92 2.00
C ASN A 239 42.48 -6.11 0.70
N TYR A 240 42.98 -4.87 0.76
CA TYR A 240 43.04 -3.95 -0.39
C TYR A 240 44.02 -4.37 -1.52
N SER A 241 44.76 -5.48 -1.37
CA SER A 241 45.55 -6.04 -2.45
C SER A 241 44.80 -6.95 -3.39
N LEU A 242 43.57 -7.34 -3.03
CA LEU A 242 42.68 -8.15 -3.86
C LEU A 242 41.90 -7.22 -4.81
N SER A 243 41.67 -7.71 -6.03
CA SER A 243 40.70 -7.06 -6.92
C SER A 243 39.27 -7.26 -6.41
N LEU A 244 38.33 -6.43 -6.86
CA LEU A 244 36.90 -6.63 -6.55
C LEU A 244 36.42 -7.99 -7.02
N GLU A 245 36.84 -8.43 -8.20
CA GLU A 245 36.53 -9.73 -8.79
C GLU A 245 36.99 -10.88 -7.88
N ASP A 246 38.28 -10.87 -7.41
CA ASP A 246 38.76 -11.88 -6.48
C ASP A 246 37.97 -11.91 -5.16
N VAL A 247 37.60 -10.75 -4.64
CA VAL A 247 36.83 -10.63 -3.40
C VAL A 247 35.44 -11.24 -3.57
N LEU A 248 34.75 -10.91 -4.67
CA LEU A 248 33.40 -11.42 -4.95
C LEU A 248 33.42 -12.93 -5.24
N GLU A 249 34.35 -13.41 -6.05
CA GLU A 249 34.49 -14.84 -6.38
C GLU A 249 34.71 -15.69 -5.12
N ARG A 250 35.45 -15.14 -4.15
CA ARG A 250 35.78 -15.85 -2.89
C ARG A 250 34.78 -15.60 -1.76
N SER A 251 33.74 -14.79 -1.98
CA SER A 251 32.69 -14.50 -0.99
C SER A 251 31.53 -15.50 -1.12
N PRO A 252 31.34 -16.42 -0.15
CA PRO A 252 30.33 -17.50 -0.29
C PRO A 252 28.89 -16.97 -0.40
N ASP A 253 28.56 -15.91 0.34
CA ASP A 253 27.22 -15.32 0.29
C ASP A 253 26.93 -14.64 -1.04
N PHE A 254 27.94 -13.99 -1.64
CA PHE A 254 27.81 -13.44 -2.98
C PHE A 254 27.54 -14.55 -4.01
N GLN A 255 28.32 -15.62 -3.99
CA GLN A 255 28.14 -16.76 -4.91
C GLN A 255 26.77 -17.43 -4.77
N LYS A 256 26.17 -17.38 -3.59
CA LYS A 256 24.89 -18.03 -3.31
C LYS A 256 23.68 -17.12 -3.59
N PHE A 257 23.78 -15.82 -3.28
CA PHE A 257 22.62 -14.92 -3.21
C PHE A 257 22.60 -13.84 -4.31
N HIS A 258 23.70 -13.66 -5.06
CA HIS A 258 23.70 -12.74 -6.20
C HIS A 258 23.43 -13.48 -7.53
N PRO A 259 22.59 -12.94 -8.45
CA PRO A 259 21.69 -11.82 -8.24
C PRO A 259 20.49 -12.19 -7.33
N THR A 260 20.02 -11.21 -6.58
CA THR A 260 18.86 -11.39 -5.69
C THR A 260 17.61 -11.78 -6.49
N ASN A 261 16.79 -12.69 -5.96
CA ASN A 261 15.58 -13.13 -6.66
C ASN A 261 14.51 -12.05 -6.70
N ILE A 262 14.24 -11.40 -5.55
CA ILE A 262 13.23 -10.36 -5.41
C ILE A 262 13.79 -9.20 -4.60
N MET A 263 13.70 -8.00 -5.14
CA MET A 263 13.90 -6.74 -4.45
C MET A 263 12.52 -6.13 -4.16
N GLU A 264 12.21 -5.87 -2.89
CA GLU A 264 10.96 -5.27 -2.47
C GLU A 264 11.20 -3.86 -1.94
N THR A 265 10.42 -2.87 -2.42
CA THR A 265 10.52 -1.49 -1.97
C THR A 265 9.28 -0.67 -2.33
N GLY A 266 9.16 0.54 -1.74
CA GLY A 266 8.15 1.51 -2.13
C GLY A 266 8.32 2.03 -3.56
N TYR A 267 7.23 2.22 -4.28
CA TYR A 267 7.29 2.74 -5.65
C TYR A 267 7.90 4.15 -5.75
N ASP A 268 7.86 4.92 -4.67
CA ASP A 268 8.35 6.30 -4.60
C ASP A 268 9.88 6.41 -4.67
N ILE A 269 10.60 5.31 -4.42
CA ILE A 269 12.07 5.25 -4.56
C ILE A 269 12.54 4.36 -5.71
N LEU A 270 11.67 4.06 -6.67
CA LEU A 270 12.02 3.30 -7.87
C LEU A 270 13.22 3.93 -8.60
N PHE A 271 13.24 5.26 -8.74
CA PHE A 271 14.33 5.97 -9.43
C PHE A 271 15.52 6.25 -8.52
N PHE A 272 15.26 6.61 -7.26
CA PHE A 272 16.31 7.00 -6.33
C PHE A 272 17.14 5.82 -5.84
N TRP A 273 16.55 4.63 -5.77
CA TRP A 273 17.24 3.45 -5.27
C TRP A 273 17.32 2.31 -6.28
N VAL A 274 16.21 1.86 -6.83
CA VAL A 274 16.20 0.68 -7.71
C VAL A 274 16.98 0.93 -9.00
N ALA A 275 16.70 2.03 -9.71
CA ALA A 275 17.42 2.36 -10.93
C ALA A 275 18.94 2.58 -10.68
N ARG A 276 19.29 3.17 -9.53
CA ARG A 276 20.71 3.36 -9.15
C ARG A 276 21.42 2.07 -8.76
N MET A 277 20.72 1.12 -8.11
CA MET A 277 21.29 -0.22 -7.90
C MET A 277 21.54 -0.94 -9.22
N ILE A 278 20.63 -0.84 -10.18
CA ILE A 278 20.82 -1.40 -11.52
C ILE A 278 22.03 -0.74 -12.18
N LEU A 279 22.11 0.60 -12.19
CA LEU A 279 23.19 1.38 -12.76
C LEU A 279 24.54 0.97 -12.20
N MET A 280 24.68 0.96 -10.87
CA MET A 280 25.97 0.68 -10.23
C MET A 280 26.39 -0.78 -10.39
N THR A 281 25.46 -1.72 -10.26
CA THR A 281 25.78 -3.15 -10.38
C THR A 281 26.13 -3.52 -11.82
N THR A 282 25.39 -3.03 -12.81
CA THR A 282 25.69 -3.31 -14.22
C THR A 282 27.01 -2.67 -14.66
N PHE A 283 27.37 -1.50 -14.11
CA PHE A 283 28.66 -0.88 -14.34
C PHE A 283 29.82 -1.67 -13.71
N MET A 284 29.68 -2.03 -12.43
CA MET A 284 30.77 -2.65 -11.66
C MET A 284 30.96 -4.12 -11.99
N LEU A 285 29.85 -4.88 -12.11
CA LEU A 285 29.87 -6.34 -12.17
C LEU A 285 29.53 -6.91 -13.55
N ARG A 286 28.96 -6.12 -14.45
CA ARG A 286 28.41 -6.58 -15.74
C ARG A 286 27.24 -7.58 -15.56
N GLU A 287 26.58 -7.51 -14.45
CA GLU A 287 25.45 -8.38 -14.05
C GLU A 287 24.27 -7.55 -13.57
N ILE A 288 23.08 -8.18 -13.53
CA ILE A 288 21.89 -7.56 -12.94
C ILE A 288 21.91 -7.73 -11.42
N PRO A 289 21.44 -6.74 -10.63
CA PRO A 289 21.41 -6.86 -9.18
C PRO A 289 20.31 -7.79 -8.64
N PHE A 290 19.19 -7.91 -9.34
CA PHE A 290 18.02 -8.69 -8.96
C PHE A 290 17.16 -9.04 -10.18
N LYS A 291 16.35 -10.09 -10.07
CA LYS A 291 15.48 -10.58 -11.18
C LYS A 291 14.10 -9.93 -11.19
N THR A 292 13.55 -9.67 -10.02
CA THR A 292 12.20 -9.09 -9.87
C THR A 292 12.25 -7.93 -8.87
N VAL A 293 11.58 -6.83 -9.21
CA VAL A 293 11.34 -5.70 -8.30
C VAL A 293 9.86 -5.67 -7.95
N TYR A 294 9.54 -5.95 -6.71
CA TYR A 294 8.19 -5.81 -6.19
C TYR A 294 8.01 -4.43 -5.57
N LEU A 295 7.11 -3.65 -6.15
CA LEU A 295 6.83 -2.28 -5.72
C LEU A 295 5.56 -2.26 -4.89
N HIS A 296 5.67 -1.88 -3.61
CA HIS A 296 4.51 -1.64 -2.76
C HIS A 296 4.09 -0.17 -2.76
N GLY A 297 2.86 0.11 -2.33
CA GLY A 297 2.35 1.45 -2.14
C GLY A 297 2.75 2.05 -0.79
N LEU A 298 2.37 3.32 -0.57
CA LEU A 298 2.61 4.02 0.68
C LEU A 298 1.42 3.85 1.63
N ILE A 299 1.72 3.96 2.94
CA ILE A 299 0.69 3.98 3.97
C ILE A 299 0.14 5.40 4.08
N ARG A 300 -1.20 5.52 4.05
CA ARG A 300 -1.92 6.78 4.11
C ARG A 300 -2.95 6.78 5.23
N THR A 301 -3.35 7.97 5.66
CA THR A 301 -4.47 8.15 6.59
C THR A 301 -5.78 7.63 5.99
N ARG A 302 -6.86 7.60 6.78
CA ARG A 302 -8.21 7.25 6.30
C ARG A 302 -8.66 8.11 5.12
N GLU A 303 -8.34 9.41 5.14
CA GLU A 303 -8.68 10.41 4.13
C GLU A 303 -7.77 10.32 2.88
N GLY A 304 -6.73 9.51 2.93
CA GLY A 304 -5.78 9.31 1.83
C GLY A 304 -4.59 10.27 1.82
N LYS A 305 -4.38 11.06 2.89
CA LYS A 305 -3.20 11.91 3.03
C LYS A 305 -1.96 11.08 3.38
N LYS A 306 -0.78 11.53 2.93
CA LYS A 306 0.49 10.93 3.33
C LYS A 306 0.72 11.19 4.83
N MET A 307 1.07 10.16 5.58
CA MET A 307 1.50 10.30 6.98
C MET A 307 2.84 11.03 7.01
N SER A 308 2.97 12.08 7.80
CA SER A 308 4.16 12.90 7.88
C SER A 308 4.62 13.09 9.33
N LYS A 309 5.94 13.06 9.55
CA LYS A 309 6.53 13.37 10.88
C LYS A 309 6.28 14.81 11.32
N SER A 310 5.96 15.71 10.37
CA SER A 310 5.57 17.10 10.68
C SER A 310 4.12 17.22 11.18
N GLU A 311 3.30 16.17 11.00
CA GLU A 311 1.93 16.08 11.51
C GLU A 311 1.80 14.80 12.37
N PRO A 312 2.37 14.77 13.59
CA PRO A 312 2.48 13.56 14.42
C PRO A 312 1.15 12.85 14.68
N GLU A 313 0.04 13.61 14.75
CA GLU A 313 -1.31 13.09 14.96
C GLU A 313 -1.81 12.23 13.77
N THR A 314 -1.17 12.33 12.61
CA THR A 314 -1.50 11.52 11.42
C THR A 314 -0.73 10.21 11.38
N VAL A 315 0.34 10.09 12.18
CA VAL A 315 1.24 8.94 12.15
C VAL A 315 0.72 7.82 13.05
N ILE A 316 0.60 6.63 12.51
CA ILE A 316 0.33 5.42 13.27
C ILE A 316 1.68 4.76 13.57
N ASP A 317 2.11 4.82 14.85
CA ASP A 317 3.33 4.16 15.28
C ASP A 317 3.14 2.64 15.31
N PRO A 318 4.02 1.86 14.66
CA PRO A 318 3.94 0.40 14.65
C PRO A 318 4.03 -0.22 16.05
N LEU A 319 4.86 0.31 16.96
CA LEU A 319 5.05 -0.24 18.30
C LEU A 319 3.80 -0.04 19.15
N ASP A 320 3.21 1.16 19.13
CA ASP A 320 1.94 1.44 19.81
C ASP A 320 0.81 0.56 19.27
N SER A 321 0.83 0.31 17.96
CA SER A 321 -0.14 -0.57 17.29
C SER A 321 0.04 -2.03 17.73
N ILE A 322 1.27 -2.50 17.89
CA ILE A 322 1.57 -3.85 18.35
C ILE A 322 1.13 -4.01 19.82
N GLU A 323 1.40 -3.03 20.66
CA GLU A 323 0.98 -3.07 22.07
C GLU A 323 -0.54 -3.13 22.19
N LYS A 324 -1.26 -2.34 21.41
CA LYS A 324 -2.72 -2.21 21.51
C LYS A 324 -3.48 -3.32 20.80
N TYR A 325 -3.05 -3.76 19.63
CA TYR A 325 -3.79 -4.65 18.76
C TYR A 325 -3.11 -6.02 18.57
N GLY A 326 -1.83 -6.12 18.87
CA GLY A 326 -1.00 -7.30 18.61
C GLY A 326 -0.28 -7.26 17.26
N ALA A 327 0.89 -7.90 17.18
CA ALA A 327 1.71 -7.92 15.97
C ALA A 327 1.00 -8.58 14.77
N ASP A 328 0.28 -9.67 14.99
CA ASP A 328 -0.48 -10.35 13.93
C ASP A 328 -1.56 -9.45 13.30
N ALA A 329 -2.23 -8.66 14.13
CA ALA A 329 -3.23 -7.72 13.65
C ALA A 329 -2.62 -6.62 12.76
N LEU A 330 -1.48 -6.07 13.16
CA LEU A 330 -0.76 -5.09 12.36
C LEU A 330 -0.29 -5.70 11.03
N ARG A 331 0.35 -6.87 11.08
CA ARG A 331 0.88 -7.57 9.88
C ARG A 331 -0.20 -7.80 8.83
N ILE A 332 -1.32 -8.40 9.21
CA ILE A 332 -2.41 -8.68 8.25
C ILE A 332 -3.11 -7.40 7.79
N ALA A 333 -3.22 -6.37 8.64
CA ALA A 333 -3.78 -5.08 8.25
C ALA A 333 -2.93 -4.36 7.19
N LEU A 334 -1.60 -4.52 7.22
CA LEU A 334 -0.67 -3.92 6.27
C LEU A 334 -0.70 -4.59 4.89
N VAL A 335 -1.14 -5.84 4.80
CA VAL A 335 -1.16 -6.58 3.53
C VAL A 335 -2.55 -6.66 2.91
N SER A 336 -3.58 -6.85 3.74
CA SER A 336 -4.97 -7.10 3.31
C SER A 336 -5.62 -5.88 2.66
N GLY A 337 -6.35 -6.08 1.55
CA GLY A 337 -7.19 -5.06 0.91
C GLY A 337 -6.43 -4.05 0.05
N THR A 338 -5.23 -4.40 -0.45
CA THR A 338 -4.46 -3.55 -1.36
C THR A 338 -3.71 -4.37 -2.39
N GLY A 339 -3.71 -3.95 -3.66
CA GLY A 339 -2.95 -4.61 -4.72
C GLY A 339 -1.50 -4.13 -4.80
N PRO A 340 -0.63 -4.82 -5.56
CA PRO A 340 0.74 -4.39 -5.79
C PRO A 340 0.82 -2.94 -6.29
N GLY A 341 1.68 -2.14 -5.68
CA GLY A 341 1.91 -0.74 -6.02
C GLY A 341 0.74 0.22 -5.70
N GLN A 342 -0.25 -0.20 -4.95
CA GLN A 342 -1.36 0.65 -4.51
C GLN A 342 -1.15 1.11 -3.07
N ASP A 343 -1.51 2.36 -2.81
CA ASP A 343 -1.45 2.93 -1.47
C ASP A 343 -2.47 2.27 -0.53
N LEU A 344 -2.04 2.02 0.69
CA LEU A 344 -2.84 1.42 1.74
C LEU A 344 -3.35 2.49 2.70
N ARG A 345 -4.66 2.52 2.95
CA ARG A 345 -5.21 3.32 4.04
C ARG A 345 -5.17 2.52 5.35
N LEU A 346 -4.47 3.04 6.35
CA LEU A 346 -4.38 2.44 7.67
C LEU A 346 -5.11 3.33 8.70
N TYR A 347 -5.97 2.73 9.51
CA TYR A 347 -6.78 3.42 10.51
C TYR A 347 -7.19 2.44 11.63
N PRO A 348 -7.56 2.94 12.83
CA PRO A 348 -7.78 2.11 14.01
C PRO A 348 -8.80 0.98 13.83
N GLU A 349 -9.91 1.20 13.11
CA GLU A 349 -10.94 0.18 12.94
C GLU A 349 -10.49 -0.98 12.04
N LYS A 350 -9.56 -0.72 11.10
CA LYS A 350 -8.93 -1.78 10.30
C LYS A 350 -8.03 -2.67 11.16
N LEU A 351 -7.26 -2.06 12.08
CA LEU A 351 -6.43 -2.77 13.06
C LEU A 351 -7.30 -3.60 14.02
N GLU A 352 -8.39 -3.02 14.53
CA GLU A 352 -9.33 -3.72 15.40
C GLU A 352 -10.01 -4.90 14.69
N SER A 353 -10.42 -4.74 13.43
CA SER A 353 -10.96 -5.83 12.61
C SER A 353 -9.95 -6.98 12.44
N SER A 354 -8.69 -6.62 12.23
CA SER A 354 -7.58 -7.58 12.11
C SER A 354 -7.28 -8.30 13.42
N ARG A 355 -7.37 -7.60 14.57
CA ARG A 355 -7.27 -8.19 15.91
C ARG A 355 -8.40 -9.21 16.15
N ARG A 356 -9.62 -8.89 15.75
CA ARG A 356 -10.75 -9.83 15.85
C ARG A 356 -10.52 -11.08 15.03
N PHE A 357 -9.88 -10.96 13.86
CA PHE A 357 -9.53 -12.11 13.04
C PHE A 357 -8.49 -13.01 13.75
N ALA A 358 -7.42 -12.45 14.30
CA ALA A 358 -6.45 -13.23 15.08
C ALA A 358 -7.11 -13.93 16.29
N ASN A 359 -7.99 -13.23 17.00
CA ASN A 359 -8.78 -13.80 18.08
C ASN A 359 -9.73 -14.92 17.60
N LYS A 360 -10.30 -14.82 16.39
CA LYS A 360 -11.14 -15.88 15.81
C LYS A 360 -10.32 -17.15 15.56
N ILE A 361 -9.06 -17.00 15.07
CA ILE A 361 -8.14 -18.13 14.87
C ILE A 361 -7.85 -18.82 16.20
N TRP A 362 -7.49 -18.06 17.23
CA TRP A 362 -7.25 -18.59 18.57
C TRP A 362 -8.47 -19.34 19.12
N ASN A 363 -9.65 -18.75 19.05
CA ASN A 363 -10.87 -19.38 19.56
C ASN A 363 -11.26 -20.63 18.78
N ALA A 364 -11.04 -20.67 17.47
CA ALA A 364 -11.24 -21.88 16.67
C ALA A 364 -10.28 -22.98 17.10
N GLY A 365 -9.00 -22.66 17.30
CA GLY A 365 -8.00 -23.62 17.81
C GLY A 365 -8.39 -24.19 19.16
N ARG A 366 -8.78 -23.33 20.11
CA ARG A 366 -9.27 -23.79 21.43
C ARG A 366 -10.48 -24.72 21.32
N TYR A 367 -11.43 -24.36 20.48
CA TYR A 367 -12.63 -25.20 20.25
C TYR A 367 -12.22 -26.59 19.73
N ILE A 368 -11.29 -26.67 18.80
CA ILE A 368 -10.82 -27.91 18.20
C ILE A 368 -10.09 -28.76 19.23
N MET A 369 -9.17 -28.20 20.02
CA MET A 369 -8.49 -28.88 21.11
C MET A 369 -9.43 -29.46 22.17
N MET A 370 -10.56 -28.77 22.40
CA MET A 370 -11.60 -29.28 23.34
C MET A 370 -12.52 -30.34 22.73
N THR A 371 -12.54 -30.45 21.40
CA THR A 371 -13.50 -31.30 20.65
C THR A 371 -12.85 -32.56 20.13
N VAL A 372 -11.60 -32.47 19.71
CA VAL A 372 -10.84 -33.56 19.06
C VAL A 372 -9.99 -34.24 20.10
N PRO A 373 -10.03 -35.59 20.23
CA PRO A 373 -9.13 -36.34 21.11
C PRO A 373 -7.65 -36.14 20.75
N ASP A 374 -6.76 -36.10 21.75
CA ASP A 374 -5.33 -35.81 21.59
C ASP A 374 -4.61 -36.83 20.67
N GLU A 375 -5.05 -38.08 20.64
CA GLU A 375 -4.53 -39.16 19.82
C GLU A 375 -4.99 -39.13 18.35
N THR A 376 -5.84 -38.17 17.97
CA THR A 376 -6.37 -38.09 16.62
C THR A 376 -5.26 -37.79 15.62
N PRO A 377 -5.13 -38.57 14.51
CA PRO A 377 -4.12 -38.31 13.51
C PRO A 377 -4.38 -36.97 12.79
N ILE A 378 -3.34 -36.13 12.67
CA ILE A 378 -3.40 -34.87 11.95
C ILE A 378 -3.01 -34.99 10.46
N THR A 379 -2.87 -36.22 9.97
CA THR A 379 -2.57 -36.54 8.57
C THR A 379 -3.82 -36.51 7.71
N ALA A 380 -3.65 -36.36 6.40
CA ALA A 380 -4.74 -36.41 5.45
C ALA A 380 -5.54 -37.73 5.56
N PRO A 381 -6.86 -37.69 5.73
CA PRO A 381 -7.68 -38.90 5.84
C PRO A 381 -7.68 -39.68 4.52
N LYS A 382 -7.56 -41.02 4.61
CA LYS A 382 -7.50 -41.88 3.41
C LYS A 382 -8.88 -42.15 2.80
N THR A 383 -9.90 -42.26 3.63
CA THR A 383 -11.26 -42.60 3.24
C THR A 383 -12.18 -41.52 3.81
N ILE A 384 -13.06 -40.97 2.99
CA ILE A 384 -13.98 -39.91 3.38
C ILE A 384 -15.38 -40.29 2.90
N ASN A 385 -16.28 -40.47 3.86
CA ASN A 385 -17.67 -40.84 3.62
C ASN A 385 -18.59 -39.61 3.74
N SER A 386 -18.33 -38.74 4.72
CA SER A 386 -19.15 -37.56 5.00
C SER A 386 -19.12 -36.58 3.83
N GLU A 387 -20.30 -36.20 3.31
CA GLU A 387 -20.44 -35.20 2.26
C GLU A 387 -19.93 -33.81 2.71
N LEU A 388 -20.17 -33.47 3.96
CA LEU A 388 -19.67 -32.24 4.58
C LEU A 388 -18.12 -32.22 4.65
N ALA A 389 -17.51 -33.35 4.99
CA ALA A 389 -16.05 -33.51 4.97
C ALA A 389 -15.48 -33.38 3.55
N LYS A 390 -16.15 -33.99 2.55
CA LYS A 390 -15.78 -33.87 1.14
C LYS A 390 -15.84 -32.41 0.67
N TRP A 391 -16.87 -31.68 1.05
CA TRP A 391 -17.03 -30.26 0.75
C TRP A 391 -15.87 -29.43 1.30
N LEU A 392 -15.55 -29.59 2.61
CA LEU A 392 -14.46 -28.85 3.23
C LEU A 392 -13.11 -29.16 2.60
N LEU A 393 -12.78 -30.43 2.37
CA LEU A 393 -11.48 -30.86 1.83
C LEU A 393 -11.31 -30.44 0.36
N HIS A 394 -12.39 -30.43 -0.42
CA HIS A 394 -12.37 -29.87 -1.78
C HIS A 394 -12.09 -28.38 -1.76
N GLY A 395 -12.80 -27.62 -0.93
CA GLY A 395 -12.56 -26.17 -0.77
C GLY A 395 -11.16 -25.85 -0.27
N LEU A 396 -10.65 -26.64 0.70
CA LEU A 396 -9.30 -26.52 1.23
C LEU A 396 -8.23 -26.80 0.15
N ASN A 397 -8.44 -27.82 -0.69
CA ASN A 397 -7.55 -28.11 -1.82
C ASN A 397 -7.50 -26.94 -2.82
N ASN A 398 -8.67 -26.40 -3.17
CA ASN A 398 -8.74 -25.24 -4.06
C ASN A 398 -8.03 -24.03 -3.44
N LEU A 399 -8.19 -23.81 -2.13
CA LEU A 399 -7.50 -22.75 -1.41
C LEU A 399 -5.97 -22.91 -1.46
N ILE A 400 -5.43 -24.13 -1.25
CA ILE A 400 -3.99 -24.41 -1.33
C ILE A 400 -3.45 -24.06 -2.73
N GLN A 401 -4.11 -24.56 -3.77
CA GLN A 401 -3.68 -24.35 -5.16
C GLN A 401 -3.77 -22.87 -5.58
N ASP A 402 -4.88 -22.19 -5.24
CA ASP A 402 -5.05 -20.76 -5.52
C ASP A 402 -4.03 -19.91 -4.74
N THR A 403 -3.76 -20.26 -3.49
CA THR A 403 -2.74 -19.59 -2.68
C THR A 403 -1.37 -19.69 -3.32
N GLN A 404 -0.95 -20.89 -3.74
CA GLN A 404 0.34 -21.09 -4.39
C GLN A 404 0.46 -20.27 -5.68
N ALA A 405 -0.53 -20.35 -6.57
CA ALA A 405 -0.53 -19.61 -7.83
C ALA A 405 -0.49 -18.07 -7.62
N ARG A 406 -1.18 -17.58 -6.60
CA ARG A 406 -1.16 -16.14 -6.25
C ARG A 406 0.15 -15.70 -5.63
N LEU A 407 0.78 -16.54 -4.78
CA LEU A 407 2.10 -16.25 -4.23
C LEU A 407 3.16 -16.19 -5.34
N GLU A 408 3.14 -17.13 -6.29
CA GLU A 408 4.03 -17.14 -7.45
C GLU A 408 3.86 -15.91 -8.34
N SER A 409 2.63 -15.36 -8.43
CA SER A 409 2.32 -14.12 -9.14
C SER A 409 2.43 -12.86 -8.29
N HIS A 410 2.95 -12.95 -7.06
CA HIS A 410 3.16 -11.85 -6.11
C HIS A 410 1.87 -11.12 -5.69
N ARG A 411 0.72 -11.81 -5.71
CA ARG A 411 -0.59 -11.26 -5.31
C ARG A 411 -0.85 -11.49 -3.81
N LEU A 412 0.02 -10.96 -2.96
CA LEU A 412 0.04 -11.23 -1.52
C LEU A 412 -1.25 -10.82 -0.81
N SER A 413 -1.84 -9.70 -1.18
CA SER A 413 -3.10 -9.22 -0.60
C SER A 413 -4.27 -10.15 -0.91
N ASP A 414 -4.36 -10.62 -2.16
CA ASP A 414 -5.45 -11.53 -2.56
C ASP A 414 -5.39 -12.85 -1.79
N VAL A 415 -4.18 -13.33 -1.52
CA VAL A 415 -3.98 -14.52 -0.65
C VAL A 415 -4.48 -14.24 0.75
N ALA A 416 -4.10 -13.11 1.36
CA ALA A 416 -4.54 -12.75 2.70
C ALA A 416 -6.07 -12.64 2.80
N ASP A 417 -6.71 -12.02 1.80
CA ASP A 417 -8.16 -11.83 1.77
C ASP A 417 -8.91 -13.15 1.52
N ASN A 418 -8.40 -14.03 0.64
CA ASN A 418 -8.96 -15.36 0.42
C ASN A 418 -8.83 -16.26 1.65
N LEU A 419 -7.66 -16.26 2.30
CA LEU A 419 -7.45 -17.00 3.54
C LEU A 419 -8.38 -16.54 4.65
N LYS A 420 -8.53 -15.22 4.80
CA LYS A 420 -9.45 -14.63 5.78
C LYS A 420 -10.90 -15.02 5.48
N SER A 421 -11.31 -14.95 4.21
CA SER A 421 -12.66 -15.31 3.77
C SER A 421 -12.96 -16.79 4.00
N PHE A 422 -12.07 -17.69 3.59
CA PHE A 422 -12.22 -19.11 3.77
C PHE A 422 -12.22 -19.52 5.25
N PHE A 423 -11.22 -19.02 6.01
CA PHE A 423 -11.09 -19.38 7.43
C PHE A 423 -12.28 -18.88 8.25
N TRP A 424 -12.66 -17.62 8.09
CA TRP A 424 -13.77 -17.06 8.84
C TRP A 424 -15.12 -17.60 8.33
N GLY A 425 -15.35 -17.51 7.02
CA GLY A 425 -16.60 -17.88 6.38
C GLY A 425 -16.79 -19.40 6.30
N ASP A 426 -16.04 -20.05 5.41
CA ASP A 426 -16.30 -21.46 5.11
C ASP A 426 -15.92 -22.39 6.25
N PHE A 427 -14.76 -22.18 6.88
CA PHE A 427 -14.36 -23.04 7.98
C PHE A 427 -15.12 -22.73 9.28
N CYS A 428 -15.05 -21.49 9.81
CA CYS A 428 -15.64 -21.20 11.12
C CYS A 428 -17.16 -21.08 11.10
N ASP A 429 -17.70 -20.25 10.19
CA ASP A 429 -19.11 -19.90 10.23
C ASP A 429 -20.01 -20.97 9.56
N TRP A 430 -19.43 -21.78 8.66
CA TRP A 430 -20.15 -22.87 8.03
C TRP A 430 -19.73 -24.24 8.54
N TYR A 431 -18.48 -24.68 8.27
CA TYR A 431 -18.11 -26.05 8.60
C TYR A 431 -18.26 -26.37 10.09
N LEU A 432 -17.67 -25.56 10.96
CA LEU A 432 -17.75 -25.81 12.40
C LEU A 432 -19.22 -25.81 12.90
N GLU A 433 -20.07 -24.95 12.35
CA GLU A 433 -21.48 -24.92 12.74
C GLU A 433 -22.27 -26.11 12.16
N MET A 434 -21.97 -26.55 10.93
CA MET A 434 -22.59 -27.71 10.31
C MET A 434 -22.20 -29.00 11.01
N ASP A 435 -20.93 -29.10 11.43
CA ASP A 435 -20.33 -30.28 12.05
C ASP A 435 -20.68 -30.46 13.56
N LYS A 436 -21.39 -29.51 14.17
CA LYS A 436 -21.87 -29.64 15.56
C LYS A 436 -22.85 -30.80 15.70
N LYS A 437 -22.38 -31.92 16.22
CA LYS A 437 -23.15 -33.12 16.50
C LYS A 437 -22.73 -33.74 17.82
N GLN A 438 -23.63 -34.52 18.45
CA GLN A 438 -23.35 -35.13 19.75
C GLN A 438 -22.35 -36.31 19.64
N ASN A 439 -22.47 -37.11 18.59
CA ASN A 439 -21.62 -38.27 18.36
C ASN A 439 -20.70 -38.04 17.17
N ARG A 440 -19.45 -37.75 17.40
CA ARG A 440 -18.40 -37.59 16.38
C ARG A 440 -17.76 -38.94 16.08
N THR A 441 -17.47 -39.16 14.80
CA THR A 441 -16.68 -40.32 14.35
C THR A 441 -15.20 -39.99 14.34
N ASP A 442 -14.33 -40.99 14.23
CA ASP A 442 -12.89 -40.78 14.04
C ASP A 442 -12.61 -39.99 12.74
N GLU A 443 -13.39 -40.22 11.67
CA GLU A 443 -13.31 -39.48 10.43
C GLU A 443 -13.57 -37.97 10.68
N ASP A 444 -14.62 -37.62 11.42
CA ASP A 444 -14.97 -36.24 11.74
C ASP A 444 -13.84 -35.53 12.50
N ASN A 445 -13.25 -36.22 13.48
CA ASN A 445 -12.17 -35.69 14.27
C ASN A 445 -10.90 -35.52 13.43
N GLN A 446 -10.54 -36.51 12.61
CA GLN A 446 -9.38 -36.44 11.74
C GLN A 446 -9.52 -35.33 10.67
N VAL A 447 -10.68 -35.21 10.01
CA VAL A 447 -10.93 -34.15 9.02
C VAL A 447 -10.81 -32.77 9.67
N LEU A 448 -11.39 -32.59 10.86
CA LEU A 448 -11.35 -31.33 11.59
C LEU A 448 -9.92 -30.94 11.98
N ALA A 449 -9.18 -31.87 12.60
CA ALA A 449 -7.80 -31.65 13.02
C ALA A 449 -6.88 -31.36 11.82
N PHE A 450 -6.94 -32.22 10.79
CA PHE A 450 -6.13 -32.07 9.57
C PHE A 450 -6.41 -30.74 8.86
N SER A 451 -7.68 -30.38 8.68
CA SER A 451 -8.05 -29.14 7.97
C SER A 451 -7.58 -27.89 8.74
N PHE A 452 -7.72 -27.90 10.07
CA PHE A 452 -7.25 -26.79 10.89
C PHE A 452 -5.73 -26.65 10.85
N ILE A 453 -4.98 -27.73 11.00
CA ILE A 453 -3.53 -27.75 10.93
C ILE A 453 -3.04 -27.26 9.57
N THR A 454 -3.69 -27.68 8.50
CA THR A 454 -3.38 -27.19 7.14
C THR A 454 -3.63 -25.68 7.02
N LEU A 455 -4.75 -25.19 7.56
CA LEU A 455 -5.08 -23.76 7.54
C LEU A 455 -4.10 -22.92 8.34
N ILE A 456 -3.67 -23.34 9.54
CA ILE A 456 -2.69 -22.55 10.31
C ILE A 456 -1.32 -22.54 9.66
N LYS A 457 -0.92 -23.59 8.92
CA LYS A 457 0.30 -23.58 8.12
C LYS A 457 0.29 -22.45 7.08
N ILE A 458 -0.81 -22.29 6.35
CA ILE A 458 -0.93 -21.23 5.32
C ILE A 458 -1.09 -19.85 5.98
N LEU A 459 -1.91 -19.74 7.02
CA LEU A 459 -2.13 -18.50 7.77
C LEU A 459 -0.86 -17.97 8.43
N HIS A 460 0.11 -18.84 8.71
CA HIS A 460 1.39 -18.46 9.33
C HIS A 460 2.16 -17.39 8.56
N LEU A 461 1.99 -17.32 7.25
CA LEU A 461 2.58 -16.24 6.42
C LEU A 461 2.19 -14.84 6.91
N TYR A 462 0.97 -14.68 7.41
CA TYR A 462 0.39 -13.38 7.75
C TYR A 462 0.24 -13.15 9.25
N VAL A 463 -0.04 -14.21 10.01
CA VAL A 463 -0.32 -14.17 11.44
C VAL A 463 0.53 -15.20 12.21
N PRO A 464 1.87 -15.04 12.16
CA PRO A 464 2.79 -16.07 12.65
C PRO A 464 2.70 -16.33 14.16
N PHE A 465 2.39 -15.35 14.98
CA PHE A 465 2.45 -15.50 16.43
C PHE A 465 1.30 -16.37 16.96
N VAL A 466 0.07 -16.10 16.56
CA VAL A 466 -1.10 -16.88 16.98
C VAL A 466 -1.06 -18.30 16.42
N THR A 467 -0.57 -18.47 15.19
CA THR A 467 -0.48 -19.79 14.55
C THR A 467 0.64 -20.63 15.15
N GLU A 468 1.79 -20.05 15.47
CA GLU A 468 2.88 -20.73 16.17
C GLU A 468 2.45 -21.15 17.59
N ALA A 469 1.75 -20.29 18.31
CA ALA A 469 1.24 -20.62 19.64
C ALA A 469 0.28 -21.82 19.59
N LEU A 470 -0.64 -21.84 18.63
CA LEU A 470 -1.55 -22.98 18.44
C LEU A 470 -0.83 -24.24 17.98
N TRP A 471 0.16 -24.10 17.11
CA TRP A 471 0.97 -25.23 16.63
C TRP A 471 1.68 -25.98 17.78
N LYS A 472 2.19 -25.24 18.76
CA LYS A 472 2.80 -25.82 19.96
C LYS A 472 1.80 -26.58 20.83
N GLU A 473 0.58 -26.05 20.95
CA GLU A 473 -0.49 -26.73 21.70
C GLU A 473 -0.88 -28.07 21.03
N PHE A 474 -0.74 -28.20 19.72
CA PHE A 474 -0.88 -29.48 19.01
C PHE A 474 0.37 -30.36 19.08
N GLN A 475 1.30 -30.10 20.00
CA GLN A 475 2.48 -30.88 20.33
C GLN A 475 3.36 -31.24 19.11
N GLN A 476 3.46 -30.36 18.16
CA GLN A 476 4.31 -30.58 16.99
C GLN A 476 5.79 -30.41 17.36
N PRO A 477 6.71 -31.29 16.85
CA PRO A 477 8.09 -31.34 17.29
C PRO A 477 8.94 -30.16 16.84
N GLU A 478 8.60 -29.54 15.71
CA GLU A 478 9.34 -28.42 15.09
C GLU A 478 8.54 -27.13 15.15
N MET A 479 9.20 -26.01 14.94
CA MET A 479 8.51 -24.73 14.76
C MET A 479 7.68 -24.77 13.49
N LEU A 480 6.50 -24.14 13.50
CA LEU A 480 5.62 -24.05 12.33
C LEU A 480 6.33 -23.40 11.12
N ALA A 481 7.19 -22.41 11.38
CA ALA A 481 7.99 -21.75 10.35
C ALA A 481 8.94 -22.71 9.60
N CYS A 482 9.33 -23.84 10.21
CA CYS A 482 10.18 -24.86 9.61
C CYS A 482 9.40 -26.03 9.00
N SER A 483 8.08 -26.05 9.16
CA SER A 483 7.24 -27.14 8.66
C SER A 483 7.09 -27.07 7.13
N GLU A 484 6.87 -28.23 6.52
CA GLU A 484 6.61 -28.29 5.08
C GLU A 484 5.34 -27.53 4.69
N TRP A 485 5.40 -26.86 3.54
CA TRP A 485 4.25 -26.20 2.92
C TRP A 485 3.18 -27.25 2.53
N PRO A 486 1.88 -26.98 2.74
CA PRO A 486 0.83 -27.92 2.40
C PRO A 486 0.83 -28.22 0.90
N ALA A 487 0.99 -29.49 0.55
CA ALA A 487 0.87 -29.95 -0.83
C ALA A 487 -0.60 -29.97 -1.28
N ALA A 488 -0.81 -29.92 -2.59
CA ALA A 488 -2.14 -30.14 -3.17
C ALA A 488 -2.69 -31.50 -2.74
N LEU A 489 -3.95 -31.52 -2.36
CA LEU A 489 -4.62 -32.72 -1.86
C LEU A 489 -5.17 -33.57 -3.01
N PRO A 490 -5.20 -34.90 -2.88
CA PRO A 490 -5.71 -35.78 -3.93
C PRO A 490 -7.25 -35.74 -4.10
N TYR A 491 -7.92 -34.84 -3.39
CA TYR A 491 -9.36 -34.79 -3.27
C TYR A 491 -10.02 -33.99 -4.39
N LYS A 492 -10.89 -34.64 -5.15
CA LYS A 492 -11.72 -34.03 -6.20
C LYS A 492 -13.17 -34.37 -5.96
N TYR A 493 -13.81 -33.63 -5.08
CA TYR A 493 -15.20 -33.83 -4.66
C TYR A 493 -16.11 -32.71 -5.17
N GLU A 494 -16.02 -32.40 -6.47
CA GLU A 494 -16.77 -31.30 -7.08
C GLU A 494 -18.28 -31.42 -6.86
N GLU A 495 -18.84 -32.62 -7.08
CA GLU A 495 -20.27 -32.87 -6.89
C GLU A 495 -20.72 -32.57 -5.44
N SER A 496 -20.01 -33.14 -4.44
CA SER A 496 -20.31 -32.88 -3.02
C SER A 496 -20.15 -31.39 -2.68
N TYR A 497 -19.16 -30.72 -3.30
CA TYR A 497 -18.93 -29.30 -3.09
C TYR A 497 -20.12 -28.47 -3.58
N GLN A 498 -20.58 -28.69 -4.80
CA GLN A 498 -21.73 -27.99 -5.38
C GLN A 498 -23.02 -28.25 -4.60
N ARG A 499 -23.26 -29.49 -4.17
CA ARG A 499 -24.42 -29.85 -3.40
C ARG A 499 -24.50 -29.10 -2.06
N ILE A 500 -23.39 -29.05 -1.31
CA ILE A 500 -23.35 -28.32 -0.03
C ILE A 500 -23.45 -26.80 -0.25
N GLU A 501 -22.89 -26.25 -1.33
CA GLU A 501 -23.05 -24.83 -1.68
C GLU A 501 -24.53 -24.48 -1.94
N ILE A 502 -25.30 -25.35 -2.60
CA ILE A 502 -26.76 -25.18 -2.79
C ILE A 502 -27.48 -25.18 -1.42
N VAL A 503 -27.10 -26.07 -0.52
CA VAL A 503 -27.68 -26.11 0.84
C VAL A 503 -27.31 -24.83 1.62
N LYS A 504 -26.06 -24.38 1.55
CA LYS A 504 -25.62 -23.10 2.16
C LYS A 504 -26.44 -21.93 1.62
N GLU A 505 -26.64 -21.88 0.32
CA GLU A 505 -27.40 -20.80 -0.31
C GLU A 505 -28.86 -20.81 0.15
N SER A 506 -29.51 -21.98 0.25
CA SER A 506 -30.84 -22.07 0.79
C SER A 506 -30.98 -21.52 2.21
N ILE A 507 -29.99 -21.81 3.07
CA ILE A 507 -29.93 -21.29 4.44
C ILE A 507 -29.73 -19.77 4.45
N LYS A 508 -28.86 -19.24 3.58
CA LYS A 508 -28.62 -17.79 3.44
C LYS A 508 -29.89 -17.07 3.00
N GLN A 509 -30.58 -17.59 2.00
CA GLN A 509 -31.83 -16.99 1.48
C GLN A 509 -32.91 -16.99 2.54
N ILE A 510 -33.10 -18.09 3.26
CA ILE A 510 -34.10 -18.14 4.36
C ILE A 510 -33.71 -17.14 5.47
N ARG A 511 -32.41 -17.01 5.84
CA ARG A 511 -31.96 -16.02 6.81
C ARG A 511 -32.24 -14.59 6.33
N ALA A 512 -31.99 -14.30 5.04
CA ALA A 512 -32.28 -12.99 4.44
C ALA A 512 -33.79 -12.67 4.46
N LEU A 513 -34.65 -13.68 4.18
CA LEU A 513 -36.10 -13.51 4.30
C LEU A 513 -36.51 -13.22 5.74
N ARG A 514 -35.93 -13.89 6.73
CA ARG A 514 -36.17 -13.63 8.16
C ARG A 514 -35.75 -12.21 8.55
N GLU A 515 -34.58 -11.76 8.07
CA GLU A 515 -34.08 -10.39 8.30
C GLU A 515 -35.02 -9.36 7.68
N LYS A 516 -35.45 -9.59 6.43
CA LYS A 516 -36.43 -8.75 5.73
C LYS A 516 -37.77 -8.65 6.48
N ALA A 517 -38.16 -9.75 7.12
CA ALA A 517 -39.35 -9.81 7.98
C ALA A 517 -39.09 -9.34 9.42
N ASN A 518 -37.86 -8.86 9.74
CA ASN A 518 -37.47 -8.47 11.09
C ASN A 518 -37.70 -9.54 12.17
N ILE A 519 -37.47 -10.82 11.81
CA ILE A 519 -37.67 -11.95 12.73
C ILE A 519 -36.37 -12.21 13.49
N GLY A 520 -36.36 -11.96 14.79
CA GLY A 520 -35.23 -12.20 15.67
C GLY A 520 -34.78 -13.67 15.72
N LEU A 521 -33.52 -13.90 16.14
CA LEU A 521 -32.92 -15.23 16.17
C LEU A 521 -33.55 -16.18 17.18
N GLU A 522 -34.20 -15.66 18.22
CA GLU A 522 -34.93 -16.41 19.26
C GLU A 522 -36.24 -17.03 18.75
N ARG A 523 -36.83 -16.48 17.69
CA ARG A 523 -38.09 -16.92 17.14
C ARG A 523 -37.90 -17.90 15.97
N LYS A 524 -38.48 -19.09 16.06
CA LYS A 524 -38.52 -20.06 14.97
C LYS A 524 -39.79 -19.88 14.14
N VAL A 525 -39.65 -19.98 12.82
CA VAL A 525 -40.76 -19.87 11.85
C VAL A 525 -40.73 -21.03 10.88
N PRO A 526 -41.89 -21.47 10.34
CA PRO A 526 -41.92 -22.45 9.29
C PRO A 526 -41.43 -21.85 7.95
N ALA A 527 -40.83 -22.69 7.12
CA ALA A 527 -40.37 -22.32 5.77
C ALA A 527 -40.69 -23.42 4.77
N THR A 528 -40.76 -23.04 3.50
CA THR A 528 -40.94 -23.97 2.38
C THR A 528 -39.84 -23.77 1.35
N LEU A 529 -39.30 -24.86 0.84
CA LEU A 529 -38.42 -24.90 -0.32
C LEU A 529 -39.11 -25.64 -1.47
N ASN A 530 -39.35 -24.95 -2.58
CA ASN A 530 -39.95 -25.52 -3.78
C ASN A 530 -38.87 -25.65 -4.85
N SER A 531 -38.54 -26.86 -5.28
CA SER A 531 -37.56 -27.13 -6.31
C SER A 531 -37.77 -28.48 -6.94
N THR A 532 -37.83 -28.57 -8.25
CA THR A 532 -37.90 -29.83 -8.98
C THR A 532 -36.54 -30.56 -8.98
N GLU A 533 -35.45 -29.82 -9.03
CA GLU A 533 -34.08 -30.38 -9.16
C GLU A 533 -33.49 -30.73 -7.79
N ASN A 534 -33.66 -29.86 -6.78
CA ASN A 534 -32.97 -29.95 -5.50
C ASN A 534 -33.80 -30.50 -4.34
N ALA A 535 -35.03 -30.94 -4.58
CA ALA A 535 -35.91 -31.41 -3.52
C ALA A 535 -35.32 -32.60 -2.72
N LEU A 536 -34.69 -33.55 -3.39
CA LEU A 536 -34.06 -34.70 -2.73
C LEU A 536 -32.88 -34.22 -1.85
N LEU A 537 -32.01 -33.34 -2.36
CA LEU A 537 -30.91 -32.75 -1.61
C LEU A 537 -31.40 -32.03 -0.36
N TYR A 538 -32.46 -31.27 -0.43
CA TYR A 538 -33.02 -30.58 0.72
C TYR A 538 -33.63 -31.52 1.75
N ARG A 539 -34.23 -32.67 1.32
CA ARG A 539 -34.69 -33.70 2.23
C ARG A 539 -33.53 -34.39 2.99
N GLU A 540 -32.43 -34.67 2.30
CA GLU A 540 -31.21 -35.24 2.90
C GLU A 540 -30.61 -34.31 3.96
N HIS A 541 -30.67 -33.00 3.74
CA HIS A 541 -30.11 -31.99 4.64
C HIS A 541 -31.18 -31.23 5.46
N GLN A 542 -32.42 -31.70 5.51
CA GLN A 542 -33.55 -31.00 6.13
C GLN A 542 -33.28 -30.57 7.57
N GLN A 543 -32.75 -31.44 8.40
CA GLN A 543 -32.45 -31.14 9.81
C GLN A 543 -31.34 -30.09 9.95
N LEU A 544 -30.37 -30.11 9.06
CA LEU A 544 -29.30 -29.12 9.01
C LEU A 544 -29.85 -27.72 8.66
N ILE A 545 -30.71 -27.68 7.65
CA ILE A 545 -31.36 -26.42 7.21
C ILE A 545 -32.24 -25.87 8.34
N ILE A 546 -33.09 -26.71 8.96
CA ILE A 546 -33.92 -26.31 10.08
C ILE A 546 -33.09 -25.69 11.20
N ARG A 547 -32.03 -26.37 11.59
CA ARG A 547 -31.15 -25.93 12.69
C ARG A 547 -30.46 -24.60 12.37
N LEU A 548 -29.83 -24.51 11.21
CA LEU A 548 -28.99 -23.33 10.85
C LEU A 548 -29.85 -22.13 10.40
N ALA A 549 -30.99 -22.34 9.78
CA ALA A 549 -31.90 -21.27 9.43
C ALA A 549 -32.87 -20.87 10.57
N ARG A 550 -32.78 -21.56 11.74
CA ARG A 550 -33.64 -21.31 12.91
C ARG A 550 -35.13 -21.46 12.57
N LEU A 551 -35.49 -22.60 11.96
CA LEU A 551 -36.88 -22.92 11.58
C LEU A 551 -37.58 -23.74 12.65
N SER A 552 -38.92 -23.63 12.74
CA SER A 552 -39.78 -24.56 13.47
C SER A 552 -40.03 -25.81 12.65
N GLU A 553 -40.20 -25.66 11.34
CA GLU A 553 -40.48 -26.73 10.37
C GLU A 553 -39.95 -26.30 8.99
N LEU A 554 -39.58 -27.27 8.15
CA LEU A 554 -39.24 -27.07 6.76
C LEU A 554 -40.08 -28.01 5.88
N GLN A 555 -40.89 -27.44 5.00
CA GLN A 555 -41.61 -28.18 3.97
C GLN A 555 -40.79 -28.16 2.67
N ILE A 556 -40.77 -29.30 1.97
CA ILE A 556 -40.02 -29.43 0.72
C ILE A 556 -40.98 -29.95 -0.34
N SER A 557 -41.18 -29.21 -1.42
CA SER A 557 -42.09 -29.52 -2.52
C SER A 557 -41.38 -29.50 -3.88
N GLU A 558 -41.77 -30.41 -4.74
CA GLU A 558 -41.32 -30.46 -6.14
C GLU A 558 -42.17 -29.58 -7.07
N LYS A 559 -43.30 -29.05 -6.56
CA LYS A 559 -44.22 -28.19 -7.31
C LYS A 559 -43.88 -26.72 -7.10
N GLU A 560 -44.06 -25.92 -8.12
CA GLU A 560 -44.06 -24.46 -7.96
C GLU A 560 -45.16 -24.01 -7.00
N PRO A 561 -44.99 -22.93 -6.24
CA PRO A 561 -45.97 -22.45 -5.29
C PRO A 561 -47.23 -21.98 -6.03
N GLU A 562 -48.37 -22.53 -5.64
CA GLU A 562 -49.69 -22.07 -6.08
C GLU A 562 -50.08 -20.86 -5.21
N GLY A 563 -50.10 -19.66 -5.77
CA GLY A 563 -50.55 -18.42 -5.13
C GLY A 563 -49.45 -17.63 -4.41
N LYS A 564 -49.31 -16.37 -4.79
CA LYS A 564 -48.15 -15.49 -4.42
C LYS A 564 -48.44 -14.46 -3.33
N SER A 565 -49.62 -14.47 -2.64
CA SER A 565 -50.05 -13.26 -1.93
C SER A 565 -49.58 -13.07 -0.48
N ASP A 566 -49.23 -14.14 0.26
CA ASP A 566 -49.00 -14.02 1.72
C ASP A 566 -47.65 -14.54 2.21
N LEU A 567 -46.73 -14.91 1.31
CA LEU A 567 -45.44 -15.49 1.64
C LEU A 567 -44.30 -14.54 1.25
N LEU A 568 -43.41 -14.25 2.19
CA LEU A 568 -42.10 -13.69 1.89
C LEU A 568 -41.25 -14.75 1.17
N GLY A 569 -40.85 -14.50 -0.06
CA GLY A 569 -40.14 -15.48 -0.88
C GLY A 569 -38.94 -14.91 -1.66
N ALA A 570 -38.04 -15.81 -2.05
CA ALA A 570 -36.86 -15.52 -2.88
C ALA A 570 -36.60 -16.69 -3.84
N TYR A 571 -36.19 -16.37 -5.09
CA TYR A 571 -35.73 -17.34 -6.08
C TYR A 571 -34.21 -17.38 -6.13
N PHE A 572 -33.65 -18.59 -6.18
CA PHE A 572 -32.21 -18.85 -6.36
C PHE A 572 -31.99 -20.28 -6.89
N HIS A 573 -31.06 -20.47 -7.79
CA HIS A 573 -30.65 -21.80 -8.32
C HIS A 573 -31.80 -22.80 -8.55
N GLY A 574 -32.84 -22.40 -9.27
CA GLY A 574 -34.02 -23.26 -9.54
C GLY A 574 -34.87 -23.63 -8.31
N THR A 575 -34.72 -22.86 -7.24
CA THR A 575 -35.46 -23.05 -5.98
C THR A 575 -36.23 -21.79 -5.61
N TYR A 576 -37.43 -21.93 -5.14
CA TYR A 576 -38.18 -20.87 -4.48
C TYR A 576 -38.25 -21.15 -2.96
N ALA A 577 -37.58 -20.29 -2.19
CA ALA A 577 -37.67 -20.33 -0.74
C ALA A 577 -38.71 -19.34 -0.26
N SER A 578 -39.55 -19.76 0.70
CA SER A 578 -40.51 -18.88 1.36
C SER A 578 -40.58 -19.16 2.86
N ILE A 579 -40.92 -18.14 3.64
CA ILE A 579 -41.21 -18.25 5.06
C ILE A 579 -42.68 -17.89 5.30
N ASP A 580 -43.32 -18.65 6.18
CA ASP A 580 -44.69 -18.32 6.59
C ASP A 580 -44.64 -17.19 7.61
N ALA A 581 -45.07 -16.03 7.15
CA ALA A 581 -45.10 -14.81 7.93
C ALA A 581 -46.40 -14.62 8.72
N THR A 582 -47.44 -15.48 8.51
CA THR A 582 -48.70 -15.41 9.24
C THR A 582 -48.55 -15.72 10.73
N ALA A 583 -47.49 -16.47 11.09
CA ALA A 583 -47.12 -16.74 12.49
C ALA A 583 -46.48 -15.52 13.18
N VAL A 584 -46.20 -14.41 12.46
CA VAL A 584 -45.59 -13.20 13.02
C VAL A 584 -46.68 -12.26 13.48
N ASP A 585 -46.70 -11.94 14.76
CA ASP A 585 -47.56 -10.88 15.29
C ASP A 585 -47.00 -9.52 14.86
N TRP A 586 -47.32 -9.14 13.61
CA TRP A 586 -46.84 -7.89 13.00
C TRP A 586 -47.17 -6.66 13.85
N LYS A 587 -48.32 -6.67 14.54
CA LYS A 587 -48.73 -5.56 15.42
C LYS A 587 -47.79 -5.42 16.60
N LYS A 588 -47.36 -6.54 17.19
CA LYS A 588 -46.40 -6.54 18.31
C LYS A 588 -45.00 -6.13 17.84
N GLU A 589 -44.57 -6.59 16.66
CA GLU A 589 -43.27 -6.19 16.07
C GLU A 589 -43.26 -4.72 15.70
N ILE A 590 -44.26 -4.21 15.02
CA ILE A 590 -44.42 -2.79 14.72
C ILE A 590 -44.43 -1.98 16.01
N ALA A 591 -45.15 -2.40 17.04
CA ALA A 591 -45.17 -1.72 18.34
C ALA A 591 -43.78 -1.70 19.02
N THR A 592 -43.00 -2.77 18.89
CA THR A 592 -41.61 -2.86 19.42
C THR A 592 -40.69 -1.91 18.71
N LEU A 593 -40.73 -1.87 17.36
CA LEU A 593 -39.95 -0.91 16.57
C LEU A 593 -40.39 0.53 16.83
N GLN A 594 -41.66 0.78 16.97
CA GLN A 594 -42.23 2.09 17.31
C GLN A 594 -41.72 2.58 18.68
N LYS A 595 -41.63 1.68 19.66
CA LYS A 595 -41.08 1.99 20.98
C LYS A 595 -39.59 2.34 20.88
N LYS A 596 -38.81 1.60 20.10
CA LYS A 596 -37.41 1.88 19.84
C LYS A 596 -37.22 3.22 19.12
N PHE A 597 -38.02 3.46 18.06
CA PHE A 597 -38.04 4.74 17.34
C PHE A 597 -38.32 5.92 18.27
N ASN A 598 -39.34 5.79 19.14
CA ASN A 598 -39.71 6.85 20.09
C ASN A 598 -38.59 7.12 21.11
N THR A 599 -37.86 6.07 21.55
CA THR A 599 -36.73 6.19 22.47
C THR A 599 -35.58 6.94 21.82
N GLU A 600 -35.17 6.53 20.64
CA GLU A 600 -34.09 7.16 19.88
C GLU A 600 -34.44 8.59 19.43
N SER A 601 -35.68 8.80 19.00
CA SER A 601 -36.19 10.17 18.70
C SER A 601 -36.16 11.09 19.91
N GLY A 602 -36.52 10.56 21.08
CA GLY A 602 -36.39 11.28 22.36
C GLY A 602 -34.95 11.65 22.69
N PHE A 603 -34.00 10.75 22.43
CA PHE A 603 -32.57 11.03 22.59
C PHE A 603 -32.09 12.14 21.64
N VAL A 604 -32.41 12.05 20.34
CA VAL A 604 -32.05 13.08 19.35
C VAL A 604 -32.60 14.43 19.74
N LYS A 605 -33.88 14.50 20.11
CA LYS A 605 -34.52 15.76 20.55
C LYS A 605 -33.83 16.38 21.77
N LYS A 606 -33.51 15.59 22.80
CA LYS A 606 -32.79 16.05 23.98
C LYS A 606 -31.37 16.52 23.65
N SER A 607 -30.69 15.80 22.79
CA SER A 607 -29.31 16.10 22.40
C SER A 607 -29.22 17.33 21.50
N ARG A 608 -30.14 17.51 20.56
CA ARG A 608 -30.26 18.73 19.76
C ARG A 608 -30.54 19.96 20.66
N ASN A 609 -31.49 19.88 21.60
CA ASN A 609 -31.74 20.97 22.55
C ASN A 609 -30.49 21.34 23.36
N LYS A 610 -29.62 20.38 23.69
CA LYS A 610 -28.33 20.67 24.34
C LYS A 610 -27.35 21.37 23.38
N LEU A 611 -27.29 20.91 22.13
CA LEU A 611 -26.42 21.49 21.10
C LEU A 611 -26.89 22.87 20.65
N ASP A 612 -28.16 23.19 20.80
CA ASP A 612 -28.74 24.51 20.49
C ASP A 612 -28.61 25.49 21.68
N ASN A 613 -28.19 25.03 22.86
CA ASN A 613 -28.01 25.85 24.03
C ASN A 613 -26.64 26.55 24.04
N PRO A 614 -26.56 27.87 23.88
CA PRO A 614 -25.30 28.62 23.88
C PRO A 614 -24.45 28.41 25.14
N GLY A 615 -25.08 28.25 26.29
CA GLY A 615 -24.40 27.99 27.56
C GLY A 615 -23.70 26.63 27.59
N PHE A 616 -24.27 25.63 26.95
CA PHE A 616 -23.62 24.32 26.82
C PHE A 616 -22.44 24.37 25.86
N LEU A 617 -22.59 25.02 24.69
CA LEU A 617 -21.52 25.15 23.70
C LEU A 617 -20.30 25.93 24.23
N THR A 618 -20.54 26.92 25.12
CA THR A 618 -19.47 27.74 25.68
C THR A 618 -18.70 27.01 26.82
N ASN A 619 -19.39 26.17 27.60
CA ASN A 619 -18.83 25.55 28.80
C ASN A 619 -18.41 24.09 28.65
N ALA A 620 -18.88 23.39 27.64
CA ALA A 620 -18.52 22.00 27.41
C ALA A 620 -17.21 21.87 26.60
N PRO A 621 -16.32 20.91 26.92
CA PRO A 621 -15.13 20.64 26.13
C PRO A 621 -15.50 20.36 24.67
N GLU A 622 -14.74 20.90 23.72
CA GLU A 622 -14.98 20.76 22.27
C GLU A 622 -15.14 19.30 21.84
N LYS A 623 -14.36 18.40 22.43
CA LYS A 623 -14.45 16.95 22.21
C LYS A 623 -15.84 16.39 22.54
N VAL A 624 -16.43 16.83 23.64
CA VAL A 624 -17.77 16.37 24.07
C VAL A 624 -18.86 16.88 23.14
N VAL A 625 -18.71 18.10 22.63
CA VAL A 625 -19.65 18.68 21.66
C VAL A 625 -19.57 17.93 20.33
N THR A 626 -18.37 17.62 19.87
CA THR A 626 -18.13 16.87 18.61
C THR A 626 -18.68 15.45 18.71
N GLU A 627 -18.36 14.72 19.78
CA GLU A 627 -18.89 13.36 20.01
C GLU A 627 -20.42 13.34 20.10
N LEU A 628 -21.02 14.36 20.70
CA LEU A 628 -22.47 14.47 20.78
C LEU A 628 -23.11 14.75 19.41
N ARG A 629 -22.47 15.58 18.57
CA ARG A 629 -22.94 15.83 17.18
C ARG A 629 -22.86 14.57 16.33
N GLU A 630 -21.74 13.84 16.37
CA GLU A 630 -21.58 12.58 15.65
C GLU A 630 -22.65 11.56 16.10
N LYS A 631 -22.84 11.41 17.40
CA LYS A 631 -23.84 10.50 17.94
C LYS A 631 -25.26 10.88 17.54
N VAL A 632 -25.60 12.16 17.47
CA VAL A 632 -26.90 12.63 16.97
C VAL A 632 -27.06 12.25 15.49
N ASN A 633 -26.06 12.51 14.64
CA ASN A 633 -26.10 12.22 13.22
C ASN A 633 -26.26 10.69 12.95
N ASP A 634 -25.54 9.85 13.69
CA ASP A 634 -25.65 8.39 13.54
C ASP A 634 -26.98 7.85 14.05
N THR A 635 -27.54 8.46 15.13
CA THR A 635 -28.87 8.12 15.63
C THR A 635 -29.97 8.54 14.65
N GLU A 636 -29.80 9.67 13.94
CA GLU A 636 -30.73 10.11 12.89
C GLU A 636 -30.77 9.13 11.71
N LYS A 637 -29.61 8.62 11.25
CA LYS A 637 -29.57 7.55 10.23
C LYS A 637 -30.30 6.30 10.71
N THR A 638 -30.13 5.96 12.00
CA THR A 638 -30.85 4.83 12.62
C THR A 638 -32.36 5.06 12.66
N LEU A 639 -32.80 6.29 12.94
CA LEU A 639 -34.22 6.65 12.92
C LEU A 639 -34.84 6.53 11.53
N ASP A 640 -34.12 6.94 10.47
CA ASP A 640 -34.60 6.80 9.10
C ASP A 640 -34.72 5.31 8.70
N ALA A 641 -33.76 4.48 9.09
CA ALA A 641 -33.81 3.04 8.88
C ALA A 641 -35.02 2.39 9.63
N LEU A 642 -35.20 2.74 10.90
CA LEU A 642 -36.37 2.25 11.69
C LEU A 642 -37.70 2.67 11.09
N LYS A 643 -37.79 3.92 10.60
CA LYS A 643 -39.02 4.42 9.95
C LYS A 643 -39.33 3.66 8.67
N GLN A 644 -38.28 3.34 7.89
CA GLN A 644 -38.48 2.53 6.67
C GLN A 644 -38.90 1.10 7.01
N GLN A 645 -38.29 0.46 8.01
CA GLN A 645 -38.67 -0.86 8.48
C GLN A 645 -40.12 -0.91 8.94
N ILE A 646 -40.57 0.08 9.74
CA ILE A 646 -41.96 0.15 10.20
C ILE A 646 -42.91 0.22 9.01
N ARG A 647 -42.64 1.07 8.01
CA ARG A 647 -43.47 1.19 6.79
C ARG A 647 -43.54 -0.13 6.00
N ASP A 648 -42.41 -0.84 5.89
CA ASP A 648 -42.33 -2.09 5.13
C ASP A 648 -43.12 -3.20 5.87
N LEU A 649 -43.08 -3.23 7.21
CA LEU A 649 -43.87 -4.16 8.02
C LEU A 649 -45.36 -3.80 8.03
N GLU A 650 -45.74 -2.54 8.02
CA GLU A 650 -47.12 -2.11 7.89
C GLU A 650 -47.73 -2.56 6.57
N LYS A 651 -46.98 -2.55 5.47
CA LYS A 651 -47.40 -3.09 4.16
C LYS A 651 -47.56 -4.61 4.16
N LEU A 652 -46.78 -5.34 4.97
CA LEU A 652 -46.82 -6.79 5.10
C LEU A 652 -47.94 -7.22 6.09
N ALA A 653 -48.36 -6.32 6.97
CA ALA A 653 -49.41 -6.54 7.96
C ALA A 653 -50.82 -6.17 7.46
N SER A 654 -50.91 -5.44 6.35
CA SER A 654 -52.14 -5.06 5.65
C SER A 654 -52.50 -6.11 4.61
#